data_a208a5ac9bdefc17ffcef7ed4099b5cf
#
_entry.id   a208a5ac9bdefc17ffcef7ed4099b5cf
#
_cell.length_a   1.000
_cell.length_b   1.000
_cell.length_c   1.000
_cell.angle_alpha   90.00
_cell.angle_beta   90.00
_cell.angle_gamma   90.00
#
_symmetry.space_group_name_H-M   'P 1'
#
loop_
_entity.id
_entity.type
_entity.pdbx_description
1 polymer ?
#
loop_
_entity_poly.entity_id
_entity_poly.type
_entity_poly.pdbx_seq_one_letter_code
_entity_poly.pdbx_strand_id
1 'polypeptide(L)'
;TVAADGTVTGVKAGKATIKAKITVGKDSAETTKDVEVKKYVLKSVAQTKADTFETSITGATKEIKASEITVKNTENNVVVPVKSVSVDSKDATKVTFTTFAGLTDGKTYDVTLDGTTKQVPVSNGKVASVNVNTLTVPVATETEIKLVSKDANGVILDEYAYGSQDSSKYDFSLTTSNGYVNGSKLYLNKIGDTATAEVTYKSGKYGTDGKPEGNVTSGKVTITAVDQAAVNNFGVKVADANAQSKKFDKIDANTQVAVGETNMYAYFQIKDANNNEVSNYYNYSVESSDKNVLMLGGSTLDAVSNSNHRVLVTPVKAGTAYILIKDKDNKIVGSVAITVVAERTVATMDVDKTSATLSNAMTKTATVTASFKDQYAKNIDVTKNVKVTCLSTTADKLNAEKVNNGKDANDSSVSYFNTPVYSGNKVTVTFNAQGITAGTYQYKISYEKDNKEVCARVITIVIQAPATNGTISFGIDVDKNEVDNLVDKDHKDDQKITIAINELRNGVPSAKLNKNSVVSDTDRDEKVQKIDYKIEDKDGKTVYNSASSDSKLNTVSGCAFDFDVDGALTVTTVSCSAVTANVPAEKYFAPGTYKVTATVKTGKDADAESKWVTKTFMTTFTVKDSQPVGTLTIEKDSVKDVAGISTVEDAVKNAVKFVYADKTYSADANDKTLVIVSVEGITNDGKKITKDNFTDADIIANATDITINKVTFTVGDDSTSVNVEASPSNSNTCLLYTSPSPRDC
;
A
#
# COMPACT_ATOMS: atom_id res chain seq x y z
N THR A 1 23.88 1.92 -16.18
CA THR A 1 24.31 3.16 -16.84
C THR A 1 24.21 4.32 -15.86
N VAL A 2 25.01 5.35 -16.06
CA VAL A 2 24.95 6.61 -15.32
C VAL A 2 24.62 7.70 -16.34
N ALA A 3 23.56 8.45 -16.09
CA ALA A 3 23.17 9.58 -16.92
C ALA A 3 23.99 10.84 -16.58
N ALA A 4 23.93 11.87 -17.43
CA ALA A 4 24.70 13.10 -17.25
C ALA A 4 24.31 13.87 -15.97
N ASP A 5 23.10 13.69 -15.48
CA ASP A 5 22.57 14.24 -14.21
C ASP A 5 22.97 13.43 -12.96
N GLY A 6 23.74 12.34 -13.16
CA GLY A 6 24.17 11.43 -12.10
C GLY A 6 23.17 10.32 -11.78
N THR A 7 22.02 10.27 -12.47
CA THR A 7 21.05 9.18 -12.29
C THR A 7 21.63 7.84 -12.68
N VAL A 8 21.54 6.85 -11.77
CA VAL A 8 22.04 5.49 -11.98
C VAL A 8 20.89 4.57 -12.35
N THR A 9 20.93 3.99 -13.53
CA THR A 9 19.92 3.02 -14.00
C THR A 9 20.54 1.63 -14.11
N GLY A 10 19.92 0.63 -13.45
CA GLY A 10 20.29 -0.77 -13.61
C GLY A 10 19.81 -1.31 -14.96
N VAL A 11 20.74 -1.80 -15.78
CA VAL A 11 20.44 -2.34 -17.13
C VAL A 11 20.43 -3.86 -17.12
N LYS A 12 21.28 -4.48 -16.30
CA LYS A 12 21.44 -5.93 -16.15
C LYS A 12 21.79 -6.25 -14.71
N ALA A 13 21.26 -7.35 -14.19
CA ALA A 13 21.59 -7.83 -12.86
C ALA A 13 23.10 -8.07 -12.71
N GLY A 14 23.63 -7.71 -11.56
CA GLY A 14 25.05 -7.86 -11.24
C GLY A 14 25.54 -6.76 -10.32
N LYS A 15 26.82 -6.85 -9.96
CA LYS A 15 27.51 -5.84 -9.15
C LYS A 15 28.29 -4.90 -10.05
N ALA A 16 28.25 -3.62 -9.71
CA ALA A 16 29.03 -2.59 -10.37
C ALA A 16 29.53 -1.57 -9.36
N THR A 17 30.73 -1.07 -9.56
CA THR A 17 31.27 0.02 -8.78
C THR A 17 31.07 1.32 -9.56
N ILE A 18 30.33 2.25 -8.98
CA ILE A 18 30.16 3.58 -9.54
C ILE A 18 31.27 4.45 -8.97
N LYS A 19 32.01 5.08 -9.89
CA LYS A 19 33.08 5.99 -9.57
C LYS A 19 32.62 7.43 -9.87
N ALA A 20 32.65 8.27 -8.86
CA ALA A 20 32.43 9.69 -9.02
C ALA A 20 33.78 10.42 -8.91
N LYS A 21 34.06 11.29 -9.88
CA LYS A 21 35.26 12.12 -9.91
C LYS A 21 34.83 13.59 -9.99
N ILE A 22 35.34 14.38 -9.10
CA ILE A 22 35.23 15.83 -9.15
C ILE A 22 36.59 16.40 -9.49
N THR A 23 36.66 17.37 -10.43
CA THR A 23 37.88 18.06 -10.80
C THR A 23 37.65 19.56 -10.70
N VAL A 24 38.52 20.23 -9.96
CA VAL A 24 38.52 21.69 -9.83
C VAL A 24 39.92 22.18 -10.18
N GLY A 25 40.05 22.83 -11.33
CA GLY A 25 41.34 23.24 -11.85
C GLY A 25 42.26 22.04 -12.13
N LYS A 26 43.40 21.96 -11.42
CA LYS A 26 44.37 20.83 -11.54
C LYS A 26 44.12 19.74 -10.50
N ASP A 27 43.28 19.97 -9.51
CA ASP A 27 43.02 19.04 -8.42
C ASP A 27 41.82 18.17 -8.73
N SER A 28 41.91 16.90 -8.36
CA SER A 28 40.78 15.99 -8.50
C SER A 28 40.64 15.09 -7.26
N ALA A 29 39.38 14.84 -6.88
CA ALA A 29 39.03 13.87 -5.87
C ALA A 29 38.11 12.80 -6.49
N GLU A 30 38.27 11.57 -6.03
CA GLU A 30 37.46 10.44 -6.49
C GLU A 30 36.83 9.72 -5.32
N THR A 31 35.61 9.22 -5.51
CA THR A 31 34.95 8.32 -4.57
C THR A 31 34.28 7.18 -5.35
N THR A 32 34.11 6.06 -4.70
CA THR A 32 33.47 4.89 -5.29
C THR A 32 32.32 4.41 -4.42
N LYS A 33 31.29 3.90 -5.08
CA LYS A 33 30.14 3.25 -4.43
C LYS A 33 29.81 1.96 -5.16
N ASP A 34 29.83 0.85 -4.44
CA ASP A 34 29.33 -0.41 -4.96
C ASP A 34 27.81 -0.40 -4.98
N VAL A 35 27.25 -0.81 -6.11
CA VAL A 35 25.81 -0.99 -6.33
C VAL A 35 25.56 -2.40 -6.85
N GLU A 36 24.48 -2.99 -6.39
CA GLU A 36 24.01 -4.28 -6.85
C GLU A 36 22.64 -4.12 -7.52
N VAL A 37 22.57 -4.52 -8.79
CA VAL A 37 21.32 -4.59 -9.54
C VAL A 37 20.81 -6.01 -9.41
N LYS A 38 19.68 -6.18 -8.75
CA LYS A 38 19.03 -7.46 -8.56
C LYS A 38 18.20 -7.84 -9.77
N LYS A 39 18.17 -9.11 -10.12
CA LYS A 39 17.37 -9.65 -11.22
C LYS A 39 15.89 -9.58 -10.85
N TYR A 40 15.56 -9.91 -9.59
CA TYR A 40 14.23 -9.86 -9.02
C TYR A 40 14.26 -9.21 -7.64
N VAL A 41 13.15 -8.65 -7.21
CA VAL A 41 12.94 -8.28 -5.81
C VAL A 41 11.69 -8.97 -5.32
N LEU A 42 11.82 -9.81 -4.29
CA LEU A 42 10.73 -10.51 -3.66
C LEU A 42 9.87 -9.51 -2.87
N LYS A 43 8.61 -9.32 -3.28
CA LYS A 43 7.67 -8.38 -2.65
C LYS A 43 6.87 -9.03 -1.52
N SER A 44 6.31 -10.19 -1.77
CA SER A 44 5.49 -10.91 -0.80
C SER A 44 5.66 -12.41 -0.92
N VAL A 45 5.41 -13.10 0.18
CA VAL A 45 5.29 -14.56 0.24
C VAL A 45 4.07 -14.88 1.08
N ALA A 46 3.20 -15.77 0.59
CA ALA A 46 2.03 -16.28 1.30
C ALA A 46 1.95 -17.80 1.17
N GLN A 47 1.62 -18.47 2.23
CA GLN A 47 1.37 -19.91 2.21
C GLN A 47 -0.03 -20.19 1.68
N THR A 48 -0.17 -21.15 0.76
CA THR A 48 -1.46 -21.58 0.20
C THR A 48 -1.79 -23.03 0.54
N LYS A 49 -0.74 -23.89 0.59
CA LYS A 49 -0.86 -25.27 1.07
C LYS A 49 0.28 -25.55 2.06
N ALA A 50 0.20 -26.66 2.77
CA ALA A 50 1.22 -27.05 3.75
C ALA A 50 2.67 -26.97 3.21
N ASP A 51 2.84 -27.24 1.94
CA ASP A 51 4.13 -27.26 1.23
C ASP A 51 4.23 -26.23 0.09
N THR A 52 3.18 -25.44 -0.16
CA THR A 52 3.07 -24.56 -1.34
C THR A 52 2.91 -23.11 -0.95
N PHE A 53 3.65 -22.25 -1.64
CA PHE A 53 3.73 -20.81 -1.37
C PHE A 53 3.55 -20.02 -2.66
N GLU A 54 2.78 -18.94 -2.59
CA GLU A 54 2.68 -17.95 -3.64
C GLU A 54 3.52 -16.74 -3.28
N THR A 55 4.26 -16.22 -4.26
CA THR A 55 5.10 -15.04 -4.11
C THR A 55 4.80 -14.04 -5.19
N SER A 56 4.99 -12.76 -4.88
CA SER A 56 5.05 -11.71 -5.89
C SER A 56 6.45 -11.12 -5.97
N ILE A 57 6.88 -10.80 -7.18
CA ILE A 57 8.20 -10.26 -7.48
C ILE A 57 8.11 -8.97 -8.30
N THR A 58 9.16 -8.14 -8.25
CA THR A 58 9.34 -7.09 -9.25
C THR A 58 10.04 -7.68 -10.48
N GLY A 59 9.66 -7.15 -11.64
CA GLY A 59 10.19 -7.64 -12.90
C GLY A 59 9.50 -8.93 -13.34
N ALA A 60 9.02 -8.92 -14.58
CA ALA A 60 8.41 -10.11 -15.18
C ALA A 60 9.50 -11.11 -15.55
N THR A 61 9.25 -12.38 -15.31
CA THR A 61 10.15 -13.47 -15.72
C THR A 61 9.38 -14.61 -16.34
N LYS A 62 10.03 -15.37 -17.21
CA LYS A 62 9.44 -16.61 -17.77
C LYS A 62 9.82 -17.83 -16.97
N GLU A 63 10.90 -17.78 -16.19
CA GLU A 63 11.42 -18.93 -15.46
C GLU A 63 12.20 -18.49 -14.23
N ILE A 64 11.96 -19.18 -13.11
CA ILE A 64 12.79 -19.15 -11.90
C ILE A 64 13.07 -20.60 -11.54
N LYS A 65 14.35 -20.93 -11.29
CA LYS A 65 14.76 -22.28 -10.90
C LYS A 65 14.55 -22.49 -9.39
N ALA A 66 14.24 -23.71 -9.00
CA ALA A 66 14.08 -24.09 -7.58
C ALA A 66 15.34 -23.73 -6.75
N SER A 67 16.53 -23.84 -7.34
CA SER A 67 17.80 -23.49 -6.68
C SER A 67 18.01 -21.98 -6.44
N GLU A 68 17.20 -21.12 -7.04
CA GLU A 68 17.27 -19.67 -6.84
C GLU A 68 16.45 -19.23 -5.61
N ILE A 69 15.57 -20.11 -5.08
CA ILE A 69 14.75 -19.83 -3.90
C ILE A 69 15.33 -20.62 -2.71
N THR A 70 15.62 -19.90 -1.63
CA THR A 70 16.04 -20.50 -0.36
C THR A 70 14.94 -20.33 0.66
N VAL A 71 14.52 -21.42 1.30
CA VAL A 71 13.57 -21.45 2.41
C VAL A 71 14.31 -21.91 3.66
N LYS A 72 14.41 -21.05 4.67
CA LYS A 72 15.21 -21.30 5.87
C LYS A 72 14.41 -21.04 7.14
N ASN A 73 14.39 -21.99 8.06
CA ASN A 73 13.78 -21.79 9.37
C ASN A 73 14.54 -20.73 10.16
N THR A 74 13.84 -19.75 10.73
CA THR A 74 14.45 -18.62 11.43
C THR A 74 15.03 -19.00 12.80
N GLU A 75 14.57 -20.08 13.43
CA GLU A 75 15.01 -20.49 14.76
C GLU A 75 16.29 -21.34 14.73
N ASN A 76 16.35 -22.31 13.84
CA ASN A 76 17.43 -23.31 13.81
C ASN A 76 18.31 -23.21 12.55
N ASN A 77 18.03 -22.27 11.66
CA ASN A 77 18.76 -22.05 10.39
C ASN A 77 18.74 -23.23 9.41
N VAL A 78 17.87 -24.23 9.61
CA VAL A 78 17.73 -25.36 8.69
C VAL A 78 17.12 -24.88 7.37
N VAL A 79 17.78 -25.20 6.27
CA VAL A 79 17.29 -24.92 4.92
C VAL A 79 16.40 -26.08 4.45
N VAL A 80 15.20 -25.71 3.98
CA VAL A 80 14.25 -26.66 3.40
C VAL A 80 14.35 -26.58 1.88
N PRO A 81 14.64 -27.69 1.18
CA PRO A 81 14.78 -27.68 -0.27
C PRO A 81 13.46 -27.37 -0.97
N VAL A 82 13.53 -26.55 -2.03
CA VAL A 82 12.41 -26.29 -2.93
C VAL A 82 12.34 -27.37 -3.99
N LYS A 83 11.15 -27.97 -4.15
CA LYS A 83 10.88 -29.07 -5.07
C LYS A 83 10.61 -28.57 -6.49
N SER A 84 9.77 -27.58 -6.62
CA SER A 84 9.36 -27.02 -7.92
C SER A 84 9.01 -25.55 -7.82
N VAL A 85 9.12 -24.86 -8.95
CA VAL A 85 8.75 -23.46 -9.11
C VAL A 85 7.95 -23.33 -10.39
N SER A 86 6.89 -22.53 -10.34
CA SER A 86 6.04 -22.21 -11.48
C SER A 86 5.79 -20.71 -11.52
N VAL A 87 5.98 -20.11 -12.68
CA VAL A 87 5.62 -18.71 -12.95
C VAL A 87 4.24 -18.69 -13.59
N ASP A 88 3.36 -17.80 -13.14
CA ASP A 88 2.01 -17.68 -13.70
C ASP A 88 2.09 -17.24 -15.16
N SER A 89 1.38 -17.95 -16.06
CA SER A 89 1.43 -17.70 -17.49
C SER A 89 0.74 -16.39 -17.92
N LYS A 90 -0.14 -15.85 -17.08
CA LYS A 90 -0.88 -14.61 -17.32
C LYS A 90 -0.27 -13.41 -16.58
N ASP A 91 0.41 -13.66 -15.46
CA ASP A 91 1.07 -12.65 -14.64
C ASP A 91 2.46 -13.13 -14.22
N ALA A 92 3.45 -12.82 -15.06
CA ALA A 92 4.84 -13.23 -14.84
C ALA A 92 5.50 -12.63 -13.58
N THR A 93 4.78 -11.81 -12.80
CA THR A 93 5.21 -11.33 -11.49
C THR A 93 4.76 -12.24 -10.36
N LYS A 94 3.86 -13.19 -10.62
CA LYS A 94 3.39 -14.19 -9.67
C LYS A 94 4.15 -15.49 -9.84
N VAL A 95 4.68 -15.99 -8.74
CA VAL A 95 5.51 -17.21 -8.72
C VAL A 95 5.01 -18.12 -7.60
N THR A 96 4.74 -19.36 -7.93
CA THR A 96 4.39 -20.41 -6.97
C THR A 96 5.57 -21.36 -6.82
N PHE A 97 5.94 -21.69 -5.59
CA PHE A 97 6.92 -22.73 -5.33
C PHE A 97 6.40 -23.76 -4.31
N THR A 98 6.90 -24.99 -4.42
CA THR A 98 6.61 -26.05 -3.46
C THR A 98 7.88 -26.57 -2.82
N THR A 99 7.80 -26.95 -1.55
CA THR A 99 8.87 -27.64 -0.83
C THR A 99 8.67 -29.16 -0.93
N PHE A 100 9.69 -29.97 -0.58
CA PHE A 100 9.56 -31.43 -0.63
C PHE A 100 8.65 -32.00 0.47
N ALA A 101 8.42 -31.23 1.53
CA ALA A 101 7.51 -31.59 2.62
C ALA A 101 6.85 -30.32 3.16
N GLY A 102 5.74 -30.49 3.85
CA GLY A 102 5.12 -29.42 4.63
C GLY A 102 6.07 -28.88 5.69
N LEU A 103 6.04 -27.57 5.88
CA LEU A 103 6.88 -26.91 6.87
C LEU A 103 6.29 -27.07 8.28
N THR A 104 7.10 -26.83 9.30
CA THR A 104 6.68 -27.01 10.69
C THR A 104 5.65 -25.95 11.12
N ASP A 105 4.53 -26.42 11.65
CA ASP A 105 3.45 -25.59 12.15
C ASP A 105 3.91 -24.58 13.21
N GLY A 106 3.42 -23.34 13.10
CA GLY A 106 3.70 -22.25 14.04
C GLY A 106 5.12 -21.69 13.96
N LYS A 107 5.94 -22.11 12.97
CA LYS A 107 7.30 -21.59 12.78
C LYS A 107 7.33 -20.55 11.67
N THR A 108 8.31 -19.66 11.76
CA THR A 108 8.57 -18.63 10.74
C THR A 108 9.76 -19.06 9.89
N TYR A 109 9.64 -18.84 8.59
CA TYR A 109 10.69 -19.14 7.62
C TYR A 109 11.09 -17.90 6.84
N ASP A 110 12.38 -17.76 6.61
CA ASP A 110 12.95 -16.80 5.67
C ASP A 110 12.89 -17.38 4.27
N VAL A 111 12.20 -16.73 3.37
CA VAL A 111 12.20 -17.05 1.93
C VAL A 111 13.05 -16.00 1.24
N THR A 112 14.11 -16.47 0.59
CA THR A 112 15.08 -15.59 -0.10
C THR A 112 15.09 -15.89 -1.60
N LEU A 113 14.99 -14.84 -2.40
CA LEU A 113 15.16 -14.87 -3.85
C LEU A 113 16.03 -13.67 -4.25
N ASP A 114 17.11 -13.93 -4.99
CA ASP A 114 18.06 -12.92 -5.48
C ASP A 114 18.51 -11.93 -4.37
N GLY A 115 18.84 -12.48 -3.20
CA GLY A 115 19.29 -11.71 -2.03
C GLY A 115 18.21 -10.80 -1.40
N THR A 116 16.94 -10.95 -1.78
CA THR A 116 15.81 -10.32 -1.10
C THR A 116 15.10 -11.37 -0.26
N THR A 117 14.96 -11.11 1.03
CA THR A 117 14.34 -12.03 1.99
C THR A 117 12.99 -11.50 2.47
N LYS A 118 12.01 -12.38 2.55
CA LYS A 118 10.72 -12.16 3.21
C LYS A 118 10.44 -13.27 4.20
N GLN A 119 9.88 -12.90 5.34
CA GLN A 119 9.45 -13.86 6.34
C GLN A 119 8.03 -14.32 6.06
N VAL A 120 7.79 -15.60 6.24
CA VAL A 120 6.47 -16.21 6.18
C VAL A 120 6.20 -17.03 7.42
N PRO A 121 5.16 -16.70 8.20
CA PRO A 121 4.67 -17.58 9.25
C PRO A 121 4.00 -18.79 8.59
N VAL A 122 4.30 -19.96 9.07
CA VAL A 122 3.81 -21.21 8.50
C VAL A 122 2.73 -21.80 9.37
N SER A 123 1.64 -22.21 8.75
CA SER A 123 0.58 -22.98 9.32
C SER A 123 0.54 -24.35 8.64
N ASN A 124 0.66 -25.39 9.43
CA ASN A 124 0.57 -26.79 9.00
C ASN A 124 0.00 -27.59 10.17
N GLY A 125 -1.07 -27.06 10.71
CA GLY A 125 -1.69 -27.54 11.94
C GLY A 125 -2.54 -28.78 11.74
N LYS A 126 -3.42 -29.01 12.72
CA LYS A 126 -4.37 -30.14 12.67
C LYS A 126 -5.49 -29.83 11.69
N VAL A 127 -6.03 -30.89 11.06
CA VAL A 127 -7.22 -30.75 10.24
C VAL A 127 -8.37 -30.17 11.08
N ALA A 128 -8.86 -29.01 10.66
CA ALA A 128 -9.97 -28.31 11.29
C ALA A 128 -11.26 -28.42 10.45
N SER A 129 -11.12 -28.62 9.14
CA SER A 129 -12.25 -28.84 8.24
C SER A 129 -11.89 -29.80 7.11
N VAL A 130 -12.88 -30.50 6.63
CA VAL A 130 -12.81 -31.31 5.39
C VAL A 130 -14.04 -31.05 4.56
N ASN A 131 -13.89 -31.08 3.24
CA ASN A 131 -15.01 -30.89 2.31
C ASN A 131 -14.66 -31.42 0.92
N VAL A 132 -15.58 -31.31 -0.03
CA VAL A 132 -15.32 -31.53 -1.45
C VAL A 132 -14.96 -30.25 -2.16
N ASN A 133 -14.27 -30.33 -3.29
CA ASN A 133 -13.80 -29.18 -4.05
C ASN A 133 -14.94 -28.37 -4.73
N THR A 134 -16.11 -28.98 -4.94
CA THR A 134 -17.27 -28.33 -5.57
C THR A 134 -18.60 -28.93 -5.09
N LEU A 135 -19.65 -28.11 -5.03
CA LEU A 135 -21.03 -28.54 -4.79
C LEU A 135 -21.90 -28.49 -6.06
N THR A 136 -21.35 -28.02 -7.16
CA THR A 136 -22.02 -28.00 -8.44
C THR A 136 -21.10 -28.57 -9.51
N VAL A 137 -21.69 -29.35 -10.43
CA VAL A 137 -20.99 -29.89 -11.59
C VAL A 137 -21.78 -29.56 -12.86
N PRO A 138 -21.12 -29.32 -14.00
CA PRO A 138 -21.84 -29.16 -15.25
C PRO A 138 -22.57 -30.44 -15.61
N VAL A 139 -23.84 -30.31 -16.06
CA VAL A 139 -24.62 -31.43 -16.55
C VAL A 139 -23.91 -32.12 -17.71
N ALA A 140 -24.08 -33.44 -17.85
CA ALA A 140 -23.53 -34.26 -18.92
C ALA A 140 -22.01 -34.12 -19.12
N THR A 141 -21.27 -33.78 -18.04
CA THR A 141 -19.82 -33.58 -18.07
C THR A 141 -19.15 -34.35 -16.93
N GLU A 142 -18.16 -35.18 -17.27
CA GLU A 142 -17.34 -35.81 -16.24
C GLU A 142 -16.49 -34.78 -15.48
N THR A 143 -16.79 -34.59 -14.20
CA THR A 143 -16.12 -33.63 -13.34
C THR A 143 -15.37 -34.32 -12.21
N GLU A 144 -14.09 -34.05 -12.03
CA GLU A 144 -13.27 -34.64 -10.98
C GLU A 144 -13.68 -34.08 -9.60
N ILE A 145 -14.03 -34.98 -8.69
CA ILE A 145 -14.38 -34.65 -7.31
C ILE A 145 -13.20 -34.99 -6.40
N LYS A 146 -12.79 -33.97 -5.66
CA LYS A 146 -11.66 -34.09 -4.72
C LYS A 146 -12.10 -33.74 -3.31
N LEU A 147 -11.55 -34.47 -2.33
CA LEU A 147 -11.57 -33.99 -0.96
C LEU A 147 -10.49 -32.93 -0.76
N VAL A 148 -10.78 -32.00 0.11
CA VAL A 148 -9.86 -30.94 0.54
C VAL A 148 -9.93 -30.86 2.05
N SER A 149 -8.81 -31.02 2.73
CA SER A 149 -8.68 -30.76 4.17
C SER A 149 -7.92 -29.46 4.42
N LYS A 150 -8.34 -28.74 5.43
CA LYS A 150 -7.71 -27.47 5.81
C LYS A 150 -7.49 -27.42 7.32
N ASP A 151 -6.46 -26.70 7.74
CA ASP A 151 -6.26 -26.36 9.15
C ASP A 151 -7.16 -25.17 9.58
N ALA A 152 -7.04 -24.75 10.84
CA ALA A 152 -7.79 -23.64 11.40
C ALA A 152 -7.48 -22.28 10.75
N ASN A 153 -6.37 -22.17 10.03
CA ASN A 153 -5.95 -20.99 9.30
C ASN A 153 -6.37 -21.02 7.82
N GLY A 154 -7.05 -22.10 7.38
CA GLY A 154 -7.54 -22.27 6.02
C GLY A 154 -6.46 -22.77 5.04
N VAL A 155 -5.26 -23.10 5.52
CA VAL A 155 -4.19 -23.68 4.71
C VAL A 155 -4.59 -25.10 4.31
N ILE A 156 -4.50 -25.43 3.03
CA ILE A 156 -4.79 -26.76 2.51
C ILE A 156 -3.68 -27.73 2.98
N LEU A 157 -4.09 -28.72 3.77
CA LEU A 157 -3.18 -29.74 4.28
C LEU A 157 -3.08 -30.93 3.31
N ASP A 158 -4.23 -31.41 2.87
CA ASP A 158 -4.31 -32.52 1.92
C ASP A 158 -5.38 -32.26 0.85
N GLU A 159 -5.15 -32.76 -0.36
CA GLU A 159 -6.08 -32.71 -1.48
C GLU A 159 -5.95 -34.04 -2.24
N TYR A 160 -7.02 -34.83 -2.27
CA TYR A 160 -7.05 -36.14 -2.94
C TYR A 160 -8.25 -36.27 -3.86
N ALA A 161 -8.05 -36.76 -5.07
CA ALA A 161 -9.16 -37.17 -5.92
C ALA A 161 -9.90 -38.36 -5.31
N TYR A 162 -11.23 -38.46 -5.53
CA TYR A 162 -12.05 -39.56 -5.08
C TYR A 162 -11.43 -40.89 -5.52
N GLY A 163 -11.30 -41.84 -4.56
CA GLY A 163 -10.70 -43.14 -4.77
C GLY A 163 -9.16 -43.18 -4.70
N SER A 164 -8.47 -42.03 -4.58
CA SER A 164 -7.01 -41.97 -4.44
C SER A 164 -6.54 -41.41 -3.08
N GLN A 165 -7.46 -41.16 -2.16
CA GLN A 165 -7.14 -40.67 -0.83
C GLN A 165 -6.38 -41.68 0.03
N ASP A 166 -5.57 -41.19 0.95
CA ASP A 166 -4.98 -42.03 2.00
C ASP A 166 -6.10 -42.54 2.91
N SER A 167 -6.46 -43.84 2.73
CA SER A 167 -7.54 -44.49 3.47
C SER A 167 -7.25 -44.66 4.96
N SER A 168 -6.00 -44.53 5.41
CA SER A 168 -5.66 -44.49 6.83
C SER A 168 -6.07 -43.17 7.49
N LYS A 169 -6.13 -42.08 6.71
CA LYS A 169 -6.45 -40.74 7.18
C LYS A 169 -7.86 -40.29 6.81
N TYR A 170 -8.40 -40.74 5.67
CA TYR A 170 -9.65 -40.21 5.15
C TYR A 170 -10.59 -41.32 4.70
N ASP A 171 -11.84 -41.23 5.12
CA ASP A 171 -12.95 -41.89 4.46
C ASP A 171 -13.61 -40.86 3.52
N PHE A 172 -13.80 -41.26 2.26
CA PHE A 172 -14.45 -40.43 1.26
C PHE A 172 -15.47 -41.28 0.50
N SER A 173 -16.75 -40.98 0.66
CA SER A 173 -17.84 -41.59 -0.08
C SER A 173 -18.40 -40.62 -1.12
N LEU A 174 -18.76 -41.15 -2.28
CA LEU A 174 -19.42 -40.40 -3.37
C LEU A 174 -20.41 -41.35 -4.05
N THR A 175 -21.70 -41.01 -4.00
CA THR A 175 -22.79 -41.84 -4.54
C THR A 175 -23.80 -41.01 -5.31
N THR A 176 -24.35 -41.56 -6.36
CA THR A 176 -25.45 -40.97 -7.13
C THR A 176 -26.38 -42.05 -7.66
N SER A 177 -27.67 -41.71 -7.78
CA SER A 177 -28.68 -42.54 -8.48
C SER A 177 -29.02 -42.00 -9.87
N ASN A 178 -28.56 -40.78 -10.21
CA ASN A 178 -28.96 -40.06 -11.40
C ASN A 178 -27.80 -39.81 -12.38
N GLY A 179 -26.82 -40.70 -12.34
CA GLY A 179 -25.59 -40.64 -13.12
C GLY A 179 -24.67 -41.78 -12.78
N TYR A 180 -23.38 -41.56 -12.90
CA TYR A 180 -22.37 -42.54 -12.52
C TYR A 180 -21.11 -41.85 -11.99
N VAL A 181 -20.30 -42.63 -11.28
CA VAL A 181 -18.96 -42.29 -10.87
C VAL A 181 -17.98 -43.17 -11.64
N ASN A 182 -17.05 -42.53 -12.37
CA ASN A 182 -16.02 -43.20 -13.16
C ASN A 182 -14.64 -42.80 -12.63
N GLY A 183 -13.97 -43.67 -11.89
CA GLY A 183 -12.75 -43.32 -11.18
C GLY A 183 -13.01 -42.18 -10.21
N SER A 184 -12.28 -41.06 -10.38
CA SER A 184 -12.43 -39.84 -9.56
C SER A 184 -13.50 -38.86 -10.08
N LYS A 185 -14.18 -39.20 -11.18
CA LYS A 185 -15.07 -38.28 -11.87
C LYS A 185 -16.54 -38.64 -11.67
N LEU A 186 -17.33 -37.60 -11.35
CA LEU A 186 -18.79 -37.65 -11.27
C LEU A 186 -19.40 -37.19 -12.58
N TYR A 187 -20.39 -37.91 -13.07
CA TYR A 187 -21.25 -37.55 -14.21
C TYR A 187 -22.71 -37.58 -13.79
N LEU A 188 -23.45 -36.49 -14.04
CA LEU A 188 -24.89 -36.39 -13.78
C LEU A 188 -25.64 -36.13 -15.09
N ASN A 189 -26.81 -36.79 -15.24
CA ASN A 189 -27.51 -36.85 -16.56
C ASN A 189 -28.28 -35.58 -16.89
N LYS A 190 -28.94 -34.97 -15.92
CA LYS A 190 -29.86 -33.83 -16.13
C LYS A 190 -29.57 -32.71 -15.13
N ILE A 191 -29.93 -31.50 -15.50
CA ILE A 191 -29.92 -30.36 -14.57
C ILE A 191 -30.82 -30.69 -13.39
N GLY A 192 -30.29 -30.45 -12.16
CA GLY A 192 -30.96 -30.76 -10.91
C GLY A 192 -30.74 -32.19 -10.39
N ASP A 193 -30.10 -33.10 -11.16
CA ASP A 193 -29.66 -34.40 -10.65
C ASP A 193 -28.60 -34.19 -9.56
N THR A 194 -28.57 -35.10 -8.61
CA THR A 194 -27.71 -34.96 -7.42
C THR A 194 -26.82 -36.16 -7.17
N ALA A 195 -25.68 -35.92 -6.55
CA ALA A 195 -24.85 -36.90 -5.88
C ALA A 195 -24.67 -36.51 -4.42
N THR A 196 -24.43 -37.50 -3.58
CA THR A 196 -24.08 -37.28 -2.18
C THR A 196 -22.61 -37.64 -1.96
N ALA A 197 -21.88 -36.72 -1.38
CA ALA A 197 -20.51 -36.91 -0.92
C ALA A 197 -20.42 -36.79 0.59
N GLU A 198 -19.52 -37.53 1.21
CA GLU A 198 -19.19 -37.37 2.62
C GLU A 198 -17.71 -37.64 2.82
N VAL A 199 -17.01 -36.75 3.49
CA VAL A 199 -15.58 -36.86 3.82
C VAL A 199 -15.42 -36.86 5.33
N THR A 200 -14.65 -37.81 5.84
CA THR A 200 -14.28 -37.84 7.26
C THR A 200 -12.77 -38.00 7.39
N TYR A 201 -12.14 -37.07 8.08
CA TYR A 201 -10.77 -37.18 8.54
C TYR A 201 -10.73 -37.99 9.84
N LYS A 202 -9.87 -39.00 9.87
CA LYS A 202 -9.63 -39.87 11.03
C LYS A 202 -8.47 -39.31 11.84
N SER A 203 -8.73 -38.89 13.04
CA SER A 203 -7.69 -38.34 13.92
C SER A 203 -6.69 -39.43 14.42
N GLY A 204 -7.09 -40.71 14.32
CA GLY A 204 -6.35 -41.82 14.91
C GLY A 204 -6.45 -41.89 16.44
N LYS A 205 -7.25 -41.04 17.07
CA LYS A 205 -7.45 -41.04 18.52
C LYS A 205 -8.71 -41.79 18.90
N TYR A 206 -8.65 -42.44 20.02
CA TYR A 206 -9.80 -43.17 20.58
C TYR A 206 -9.99 -42.74 22.04
N GLY A 207 -11.24 -42.53 22.42
CA GLY A 207 -11.62 -42.26 23.78
C GLY A 207 -11.51 -43.49 24.68
N THR A 208 -11.71 -43.30 25.97
CA THR A 208 -11.70 -44.39 26.95
C THR A 208 -12.85 -45.41 26.75
N ASP A 209 -13.86 -45.01 25.97
CA ASP A 209 -14.99 -45.84 25.54
C ASP A 209 -14.71 -46.61 24.22
N GLY A 210 -13.50 -46.48 23.65
CA GLY A 210 -13.08 -47.11 22.41
C GLY A 210 -13.64 -46.47 21.15
N LYS A 211 -14.32 -45.31 21.26
CA LYS A 211 -14.84 -44.59 20.10
C LYS A 211 -13.82 -43.59 19.54
N PRO A 212 -13.84 -43.36 18.21
CA PRO A 212 -12.99 -42.36 17.61
C PRO A 212 -13.23 -40.96 18.21
N GLU A 213 -12.16 -40.26 18.58
CA GLU A 213 -12.19 -38.92 19.13
C GLU A 213 -11.50 -37.94 18.19
N GLY A 214 -12.06 -36.74 18.04
CA GLY A 214 -11.42 -35.67 17.26
C GLY A 214 -11.45 -35.89 15.73
N ASN A 215 -12.29 -36.82 15.25
CA ASN A 215 -12.58 -36.88 13.81
C ASN A 215 -13.25 -35.62 13.33
N VAL A 216 -12.95 -35.22 12.07
CA VAL A 216 -13.56 -34.05 11.41
C VAL A 216 -14.32 -34.55 10.20
N THR A 217 -15.62 -34.23 10.10
CA THR A 217 -16.46 -34.67 8.98
C THR A 217 -17.08 -33.45 8.26
N SER A 218 -17.23 -33.60 6.94
CA SER A 218 -18.04 -32.64 6.15
C SER A 218 -19.55 -32.83 6.39
N GLY A 219 -19.95 -33.94 7.01
CA GLY A 219 -21.31 -34.42 6.92
C GLY A 219 -21.68 -34.80 5.48
N LYS A 220 -22.94 -35.12 5.24
CA LYS A 220 -23.44 -35.43 3.90
C LYS A 220 -23.61 -34.13 3.11
N VAL A 221 -22.89 -34.05 2.01
CA VAL A 221 -22.85 -32.88 1.11
C VAL A 221 -23.54 -33.30 -0.20
N THR A 222 -24.45 -32.47 -0.66
CA THR A 222 -25.14 -32.69 -1.96
C THR A 222 -24.38 -31.93 -3.05
N ILE A 223 -24.01 -32.65 -4.10
CA ILE A 223 -23.45 -32.11 -5.35
C ILE A 223 -24.56 -32.11 -6.39
N THR A 224 -24.85 -30.98 -7.02
CA THR A 224 -25.97 -30.81 -7.96
C THR A 224 -25.48 -30.52 -9.36
N ALA A 225 -26.08 -31.17 -10.36
CA ALA A 225 -25.88 -30.84 -11.76
C ALA A 225 -26.54 -29.51 -12.12
N VAL A 226 -25.79 -28.62 -12.72
CA VAL A 226 -26.24 -27.30 -13.16
C VAL A 226 -26.00 -27.11 -14.65
N ASP A 227 -26.66 -26.14 -15.28
CA ASP A 227 -26.37 -25.76 -16.66
C ASP A 227 -24.89 -25.32 -16.75
N GLN A 228 -24.20 -25.79 -17.78
CA GLN A 228 -22.80 -25.48 -18.00
C GLN A 228 -22.56 -23.95 -18.16
N ALA A 229 -23.50 -23.26 -18.78
CA ALA A 229 -23.47 -21.81 -18.94
C ALA A 229 -23.66 -21.07 -17.61
N ALA A 230 -24.50 -21.59 -16.70
CA ALA A 230 -24.73 -20.99 -15.39
C ALA A 230 -23.48 -21.03 -14.49
N VAL A 231 -22.68 -22.10 -14.56
CA VAL A 231 -21.45 -22.26 -13.75
C VAL A 231 -20.38 -21.25 -14.14
N ASN A 232 -20.34 -20.81 -15.39
CA ASN A 232 -19.33 -19.89 -15.90
C ASN A 232 -19.72 -18.41 -15.79
N ASN A 233 -20.96 -18.11 -15.42
CA ASN A 233 -21.50 -16.75 -15.46
C ASN A 233 -21.67 -16.10 -14.08
N PHE A 234 -21.21 -16.73 -13.01
CA PHE A 234 -21.27 -16.16 -11.65
C PHE A 234 -19.90 -15.73 -11.15
N GLY A 235 -19.78 -14.47 -10.80
CA GLY A 235 -18.66 -13.93 -10.06
C GLY A 235 -19.07 -13.60 -8.63
N VAL A 236 -18.26 -14.00 -7.64
CA VAL A 236 -18.43 -13.59 -6.26
C VAL A 236 -17.07 -13.13 -5.73
N LYS A 237 -17.05 -11.96 -5.10
CA LYS A 237 -15.87 -11.40 -4.45
C LYS A 237 -16.25 -10.97 -3.04
N VAL A 238 -15.42 -11.27 -2.07
CA VAL A 238 -15.66 -10.83 -0.68
C VAL A 238 -14.77 -9.64 -0.37
N ALA A 239 -15.38 -8.58 0.13
CA ALA A 239 -14.69 -7.36 0.52
C ALA A 239 -15.48 -6.62 1.61
N ASP A 240 -14.87 -5.59 2.20
CA ASP A 240 -15.54 -4.70 3.14
C ASP A 240 -16.62 -3.82 2.48
N ALA A 241 -17.32 -3.03 3.27
CA ALA A 241 -18.38 -2.14 2.79
C ALA A 241 -17.87 -1.06 1.81
N ASN A 242 -16.60 -0.66 1.88
CA ASN A 242 -16.04 0.38 1.01
C ASN A 242 -15.95 -0.09 -0.46
N ALA A 243 -15.90 -1.39 -0.69
CA ALA A 243 -15.87 -1.95 -2.03
C ALA A 243 -17.17 -1.69 -2.83
N GLN A 244 -18.27 -1.28 -2.17
CA GLN A 244 -19.50 -0.91 -2.87
C GLN A 244 -19.33 0.24 -3.89
N SER A 245 -18.36 1.12 -3.66
CA SER A 245 -18.04 2.24 -4.56
C SER A 245 -17.21 1.82 -5.79
N LYS A 246 -16.69 0.59 -5.82
CA LYS A 246 -15.89 0.05 -6.92
C LYS A 246 -16.77 -0.73 -7.89
N LYS A 247 -16.46 -0.69 -9.20
CA LYS A 247 -17.04 -1.66 -10.15
C LYS A 247 -16.62 -3.07 -9.75
N PHE A 248 -17.44 -4.07 -9.99
CA PHE A 248 -17.18 -5.47 -9.63
C PHE A 248 -15.76 -5.93 -10.06
N ASP A 249 -15.34 -5.59 -11.28
CA ASP A 249 -14.02 -5.98 -11.81
C ASP A 249 -12.86 -5.35 -11.04
N LYS A 250 -13.08 -4.23 -10.37
CA LYS A 250 -12.09 -3.50 -9.55
C LYS A 250 -12.09 -3.89 -8.07
N ILE A 251 -13.04 -4.73 -7.65
CA ILE A 251 -13.00 -5.35 -6.33
C ILE A 251 -11.94 -6.46 -6.39
N ASP A 252 -11.06 -6.50 -5.39
CA ASP A 252 -10.03 -7.53 -5.32
C ASP A 252 -10.67 -8.93 -5.26
N ALA A 253 -10.11 -9.87 -6.02
CA ALA A 253 -10.59 -11.24 -6.04
C ALA A 253 -10.22 -11.93 -4.71
N ASN A 254 -11.10 -11.85 -3.74
CA ASN A 254 -10.95 -12.50 -2.46
C ASN A 254 -12.16 -13.39 -2.17
N THR A 255 -11.88 -14.65 -1.82
CA THR A 255 -12.87 -15.62 -1.34
C THR A 255 -12.52 -16.10 0.06
N GLN A 256 -11.68 -15.36 0.78
CA GLN A 256 -11.22 -15.66 2.12
C GLN A 256 -11.60 -14.56 3.08
N VAL A 257 -12.17 -14.91 4.22
CA VAL A 257 -12.53 -14.04 5.34
C VAL A 257 -12.00 -14.64 6.63
N ALA A 258 -11.72 -13.79 7.63
CA ALA A 258 -11.25 -14.27 8.92
C ALA A 258 -12.36 -14.20 9.98
N VAL A 259 -12.34 -15.14 10.91
CA VAL A 259 -13.19 -15.06 12.11
C VAL A 259 -12.97 -13.72 12.81
N GLY A 260 -14.06 -13.04 13.22
CA GLY A 260 -14.00 -11.74 13.87
C GLY A 260 -14.03 -10.54 12.92
N GLU A 261 -13.83 -10.73 11.59
CA GLU A 261 -14.03 -9.65 10.63
C GLU A 261 -15.51 -9.25 10.58
N THR A 262 -15.75 -7.94 10.59
CA THR A 262 -17.11 -7.34 10.54
C THR A 262 -17.27 -6.51 9.29
N ASN A 263 -18.53 -6.22 8.93
CA ASN A 263 -18.85 -5.41 7.73
C ASN A 263 -18.28 -5.98 6.43
N MET A 264 -18.16 -7.32 6.35
CA MET A 264 -17.74 -8.02 5.16
C MET A 264 -18.96 -8.38 4.30
N TYR A 265 -18.82 -8.23 2.99
CA TYR A 265 -19.90 -8.51 2.04
C TYR A 265 -19.39 -9.39 0.92
N ALA A 266 -20.23 -10.32 0.48
CA ALA A 266 -20.06 -11.00 -0.80
C ALA A 266 -20.74 -10.14 -1.88
N TYR A 267 -19.96 -9.67 -2.84
CA TYR A 267 -20.40 -8.93 -4.02
C TYR A 267 -20.58 -9.89 -5.18
N PHE A 268 -21.64 -9.70 -5.94
CA PHE A 268 -22.05 -10.62 -7.00
C PHE A 268 -22.04 -9.93 -8.36
N GLN A 269 -21.61 -10.68 -9.37
CA GLN A 269 -21.86 -10.38 -10.78
C GLN A 269 -22.47 -11.61 -11.40
N ILE A 270 -23.70 -11.50 -11.91
CA ILE A 270 -24.40 -12.57 -12.59
C ILE A 270 -24.53 -12.15 -14.06
N LYS A 271 -24.06 -13.01 -14.97
CA LYS A 271 -24.11 -12.78 -16.41
C LYS A 271 -24.91 -13.87 -17.10
N ASP A 272 -25.59 -13.50 -18.17
CA ASP A 272 -26.31 -14.43 -19.05
C ASP A 272 -25.35 -15.25 -19.94
N ALA A 273 -25.90 -16.17 -20.72
CA ALA A 273 -25.12 -17.01 -21.62
C ALA A 273 -24.34 -16.22 -22.70
N ASN A 274 -24.71 -14.96 -22.94
CA ASN A 274 -24.07 -14.06 -23.90
C ASN A 274 -23.03 -13.16 -23.21
N ASN A 275 -22.73 -13.45 -21.92
CA ASN A 275 -21.79 -12.69 -21.07
C ASN A 275 -22.27 -11.26 -20.75
N ASN A 276 -23.56 -10.95 -20.92
CA ASN A 276 -24.16 -9.70 -20.48
C ASN A 276 -24.60 -9.81 -19.03
N GLU A 277 -24.44 -8.75 -18.25
CA GLU A 277 -24.94 -8.72 -16.89
C GLU A 277 -26.46 -8.79 -16.85
N VAL A 278 -27.00 -9.61 -15.94
CA VAL A 278 -28.46 -9.76 -15.82
C VAL A 278 -29.08 -8.47 -15.25
N SER A 279 -30.19 -8.07 -15.83
CA SER A 279 -30.91 -6.86 -15.38
C SER A 279 -31.72 -7.06 -14.11
N ASN A 280 -32.03 -8.30 -13.73
CA ASN A 280 -32.91 -8.61 -12.61
C ASN A 280 -32.29 -9.62 -11.65
N TYR A 281 -31.59 -9.12 -10.66
CA TYR A 281 -31.01 -9.92 -9.56
C TYR A 281 -32.05 -10.49 -8.59
N TYR A 282 -33.28 -9.97 -8.55
CA TYR A 282 -34.36 -10.51 -7.70
C TYR A 282 -34.80 -11.93 -8.12
N ASN A 283 -34.42 -12.38 -9.30
CA ASN A 283 -34.65 -13.76 -9.74
C ASN A 283 -33.68 -14.76 -9.09
N TYR A 284 -32.72 -14.27 -8.31
CA TYR A 284 -31.70 -15.08 -7.67
C TYR A 284 -31.73 -14.88 -6.16
N SER A 285 -31.51 -15.97 -5.45
CA SER A 285 -31.31 -15.95 -4.00
C SER A 285 -30.02 -16.66 -3.62
N VAL A 286 -29.54 -16.40 -2.42
CA VAL A 286 -28.30 -16.99 -1.91
C VAL A 286 -28.49 -17.67 -0.58
N GLU A 287 -27.75 -18.73 -0.36
CA GLU A 287 -27.74 -19.47 0.90
C GLU A 287 -26.34 -19.97 1.21
N SER A 288 -25.97 -20.01 2.48
CA SER A 288 -24.74 -20.64 2.94
C SER A 288 -24.93 -22.14 3.06
N SER A 289 -24.00 -22.94 2.53
CA SER A 289 -24.01 -24.39 2.70
C SER A 289 -23.73 -24.83 4.14
N ASP A 290 -23.04 -23.97 4.92
CA ASP A 290 -22.78 -24.22 6.35
C ASP A 290 -22.80 -22.91 7.14
N LYS A 291 -23.90 -22.71 7.85
CA LYS A 291 -24.10 -21.52 8.70
C LYS A 291 -23.24 -21.51 9.95
N ASN A 292 -22.65 -22.65 10.35
CA ASN A 292 -21.70 -22.69 11.46
C ASN A 292 -20.30 -22.21 11.03
N VAL A 293 -20.04 -22.17 9.73
CA VAL A 293 -18.78 -21.65 9.17
C VAL A 293 -18.97 -20.23 8.68
N LEU A 294 -20.01 -19.98 7.87
CA LEU A 294 -20.29 -18.68 7.27
C LEU A 294 -21.79 -18.39 7.32
N MET A 295 -22.21 -17.34 8.00
CA MET A 295 -23.58 -16.86 7.96
C MET A 295 -23.74 -15.78 6.90
N LEU A 296 -24.90 -15.76 6.24
CA LEU A 296 -25.31 -14.67 5.37
C LEU A 296 -26.36 -13.81 6.08
N GLY A 297 -26.31 -12.49 5.89
CA GLY A 297 -27.25 -11.55 6.48
C GLY A 297 -28.67 -11.59 5.88
N GLY A 298 -28.85 -12.35 4.82
CA GLY A 298 -30.13 -12.56 4.12
C GLY A 298 -29.97 -13.52 2.94
N SER A 299 -31.07 -13.78 2.26
CA SER A 299 -31.11 -14.56 1.02
C SER A 299 -31.19 -13.72 -0.26
N THR A 300 -31.46 -12.42 -0.12
CA THR A 300 -31.58 -11.48 -1.24
C THR A 300 -30.24 -10.80 -1.54
N LEU A 301 -30.06 -10.40 -2.79
CA LEU A 301 -28.89 -9.65 -3.22
C LEU A 301 -29.23 -8.16 -3.22
N ASP A 302 -28.77 -7.44 -2.21
CA ASP A 302 -29.06 -6.02 -2.05
C ASP A 302 -28.34 -5.20 -3.10
N ALA A 303 -29.07 -4.40 -3.86
CA ALA A 303 -28.51 -3.46 -4.82
C ALA A 303 -27.80 -2.31 -4.08
N VAL A 304 -26.59 -2.00 -4.50
CA VAL A 304 -25.79 -0.89 -3.99
C VAL A 304 -25.17 -0.10 -5.12
N SER A 305 -24.32 0.87 -4.81
CA SER A 305 -23.68 1.73 -5.81
C SER A 305 -22.96 0.93 -6.91
N ASN A 306 -22.84 1.54 -8.10
CA ASN A 306 -22.20 0.96 -9.30
C ASN A 306 -22.82 -0.36 -9.80
N SER A 307 -24.12 -0.51 -9.66
CA SER A 307 -24.85 -1.73 -10.04
C SER A 307 -24.35 -2.99 -9.34
N ASN A 308 -23.60 -2.87 -8.27
CA ASN A 308 -23.19 -4.00 -7.48
C ASN A 308 -24.37 -4.55 -6.67
N HIS A 309 -24.37 -5.86 -6.53
CA HIS A 309 -25.30 -6.58 -5.69
C HIS A 309 -24.52 -7.34 -4.64
N ARG A 310 -24.97 -7.31 -3.38
CA ARG A 310 -24.20 -7.89 -2.29
C ARG A 310 -25.10 -8.50 -1.20
N VAL A 311 -24.47 -9.35 -0.39
CA VAL A 311 -25.04 -9.85 0.86
C VAL A 311 -24.00 -9.75 1.97
N LEU A 312 -24.43 -9.40 3.18
CA LEU A 312 -23.54 -9.40 4.34
C LEU A 312 -23.05 -10.82 4.61
N VAL A 313 -21.77 -11.00 4.88
CA VAL A 313 -21.16 -12.26 5.30
C VAL A 313 -20.61 -12.11 6.71
N THR A 314 -20.91 -13.07 7.57
CA THR A 314 -20.40 -13.14 8.94
C THR A 314 -19.61 -14.43 9.09
N PRO A 315 -18.27 -14.36 9.18
CA PRO A 315 -17.44 -15.53 9.41
C PRO A 315 -17.58 -15.99 10.88
N VAL A 316 -18.01 -17.23 11.07
CA VAL A 316 -18.31 -17.78 12.40
C VAL A 316 -17.20 -18.67 12.92
N LYS A 317 -16.71 -19.59 12.09
CA LYS A 317 -15.69 -20.58 12.44
C LYS A 317 -14.83 -20.91 11.25
N ALA A 318 -13.55 -21.14 11.48
CA ALA A 318 -12.63 -21.55 10.43
C ALA A 318 -13.12 -22.82 9.72
N GLY A 319 -13.10 -22.78 8.39
CA GLY A 319 -13.61 -23.84 7.53
C GLY A 319 -13.88 -23.33 6.12
N THR A 320 -14.53 -24.16 5.32
CA THR A 320 -15.01 -23.73 3.99
C THR A 320 -16.53 -23.88 3.94
N ALA A 321 -17.20 -22.79 3.59
CA ALA A 321 -18.62 -22.81 3.24
C ALA A 321 -18.81 -22.33 1.81
N TYR A 322 -19.85 -22.79 1.16
CA TYR A 322 -20.20 -22.35 -0.19
C TYR A 322 -21.36 -21.38 -0.11
N ILE A 323 -21.25 -20.29 -0.83
CA ILE A 323 -22.42 -19.46 -1.14
C ILE A 323 -23.10 -20.11 -2.34
N LEU A 324 -24.27 -20.67 -2.12
CA LEU A 324 -25.11 -21.29 -3.13
C LEU A 324 -25.97 -20.20 -3.75
N ILE A 325 -25.97 -20.12 -5.08
CA ILE A 325 -26.79 -19.20 -5.85
C ILE A 325 -27.95 -20.00 -6.42
N LYS A 326 -29.17 -19.59 -6.11
CA LYS A 326 -30.41 -20.28 -6.50
C LYS A 326 -31.22 -19.38 -7.44
N ASP A 327 -31.87 -19.97 -8.44
CA ASP A 327 -32.83 -19.29 -9.28
C ASP A 327 -34.20 -19.11 -8.59
N LYS A 328 -35.16 -18.52 -9.31
CA LYS A 328 -36.54 -18.31 -8.83
C LYS A 328 -37.28 -19.61 -8.47
N ASP A 329 -36.84 -20.74 -9.03
CA ASP A 329 -37.43 -22.07 -8.80
C ASP A 329 -36.69 -22.82 -7.65
N ASN A 330 -35.85 -22.12 -6.90
CA ASN A 330 -35.02 -22.64 -5.80
C ASN A 330 -33.95 -23.66 -6.22
N LYS A 331 -33.62 -23.77 -7.50
CA LYS A 331 -32.57 -24.64 -8.02
C LYS A 331 -31.21 -23.95 -7.87
N ILE A 332 -30.21 -24.70 -7.43
CA ILE A 332 -28.84 -24.22 -7.38
C ILE A 332 -28.32 -24.09 -8.80
N VAL A 333 -28.03 -22.87 -9.22
CA VAL A 333 -27.48 -22.53 -10.54
C VAL A 333 -25.99 -22.19 -10.47
N GLY A 334 -25.45 -22.01 -9.28
CA GLY A 334 -24.04 -21.77 -9.08
C GLY A 334 -23.65 -21.88 -7.61
N SER A 335 -22.35 -22.00 -7.37
CA SER A 335 -21.80 -21.95 -6.03
C SER A 335 -20.38 -21.38 -6.04
N VAL A 336 -20.01 -20.70 -4.96
CA VAL A 336 -18.65 -20.21 -4.77
C VAL A 336 -18.16 -20.56 -3.37
N ALA A 337 -16.98 -21.18 -3.30
CA ALA A 337 -16.36 -21.53 -2.04
C ALA A 337 -15.79 -20.29 -1.35
N ILE A 338 -16.20 -20.07 -0.11
CA ILE A 338 -15.63 -19.05 0.77
C ILE A 338 -14.86 -19.77 1.87
N THR A 339 -13.60 -19.43 2.00
CA THR A 339 -12.77 -19.95 3.07
C THR A 339 -12.83 -18.99 4.25
N VAL A 340 -13.34 -19.45 5.38
CA VAL A 340 -13.23 -18.77 6.66
C VAL A 340 -11.96 -19.24 7.34
N VAL A 341 -11.05 -18.33 7.62
CA VAL A 341 -9.78 -18.62 8.30
C VAL A 341 -9.85 -18.19 9.76
N ALA A 342 -8.88 -18.63 10.56
CA ALA A 342 -8.79 -18.21 11.96
C ALA A 342 -8.65 -16.68 12.06
N GLU A 343 -9.01 -16.13 13.21
CA GLU A 343 -8.86 -14.71 13.53
C GLU A 343 -7.45 -14.24 13.18
N ARG A 344 -7.37 -13.07 12.54
CA ARG A 344 -6.09 -12.46 12.19
C ARG A 344 -5.33 -12.06 13.43
N THR A 345 -4.08 -12.41 13.49
CA THR A 345 -3.17 -12.02 14.56
C THR A 345 -1.85 -11.56 13.96
N VAL A 346 -1.20 -10.62 14.62
CA VAL A 346 0.16 -10.22 14.21
C VAL A 346 1.06 -11.43 14.16
N ALA A 347 1.78 -11.59 13.06
CA ALA A 347 2.71 -12.69 12.85
C ALA A 347 4.12 -12.20 12.52
N THR A 348 4.24 -11.13 11.73
CA THR A 348 5.54 -10.59 11.34
C THR A 348 5.58 -9.07 11.48
N MET A 349 6.79 -8.57 11.65
CA MET A 349 7.09 -7.15 11.69
C MET A 349 8.32 -6.87 10.82
N ASP A 350 8.23 -5.85 9.97
CA ASP A 350 9.36 -5.28 9.23
C ASP A 350 9.59 -3.84 9.68
N VAL A 351 10.83 -3.36 9.58
CA VAL A 351 11.19 -1.97 9.91
C VAL A 351 11.76 -1.27 8.68
N ASP A 352 11.50 0.03 8.57
CA ASP A 352 12.00 0.85 7.47
C ASP A 352 13.54 0.99 7.47
N LYS A 353 14.13 0.95 8.66
CA LYS A 353 15.59 0.97 8.85
C LYS A 353 16.00 0.23 10.13
N THR A 354 17.18 -0.35 10.11
CA THR A 354 17.77 -1.09 11.24
C THR A 354 18.87 -0.30 11.96
N SER A 355 19.26 0.87 11.41
CA SER A 355 20.26 1.72 12.03
C SER A 355 20.03 3.19 11.74
N ALA A 356 20.47 4.04 12.66
CA ALA A 356 20.55 5.48 12.46
C ALA A 356 21.75 6.05 13.21
N THR A 357 22.30 7.18 12.71
CA THR A 357 23.37 7.91 13.35
C THR A 357 22.87 9.31 13.73
N LEU A 358 23.10 9.71 14.94
CA LEU A 358 22.68 10.99 15.51
C LEU A 358 23.87 11.68 16.19
N SER A 359 23.87 13.01 16.21
CA SER A 359 24.79 13.81 17.03
C SER A 359 24.12 14.16 18.35
N ASN A 360 24.85 14.03 19.47
CA ASN A 360 24.35 14.41 20.78
C ASN A 360 24.33 15.93 21.03
N ALA A 361 24.89 16.71 20.15
CA ALA A 361 24.81 18.17 20.17
C ALA A 361 23.57 18.73 19.44
N MET A 362 22.86 17.89 18.70
CA MET A 362 21.75 18.30 17.86
C MET A 362 20.40 17.82 18.41
N THR A 363 19.36 18.58 18.14
CA THR A 363 17.96 18.21 18.46
C THR A 363 17.34 17.25 17.46
N LYS A 364 18.07 16.91 16.37
CA LYS A 364 17.60 15.99 15.34
C LYS A 364 17.29 14.61 15.93
N THR A 365 16.15 14.08 15.57
CA THR A 365 15.70 12.76 16.00
C THR A 365 15.83 11.73 14.86
N ALA A 366 15.81 10.46 15.20
CA ALA A 366 15.66 9.38 14.25
C ALA A 366 14.33 8.66 14.51
N THR A 367 13.52 8.52 13.49
CA THR A 367 12.30 7.73 13.54
C THR A 367 12.50 6.36 12.89
N VAL A 368 11.98 5.33 13.50
CA VAL A 368 11.93 3.97 12.95
C VAL A 368 10.46 3.57 12.86
N THR A 369 10.03 3.18 11.67
CA THR A 369 8.66 2.74 11.43
C THR A 369 8.62 1.23 11.29
N ALA A 370 7.93 0.57 12.20
CA ALA A 370 7.62 -0.85 12.14
C ALA A 370 6.29 -1.06 11.42
N SER A 371 6.24 -2.00 10.48
CA SER A 371 5.04 -2.39 9.74
C SER A 371 4.69 -3.84 10.07
N PHE A 372 3.40 -4.10 10.31
CA PHE A 372 2.93 -5.39 10.81
C PHE A 372 2.09 -6.12 9.77
N LYS A 373 2.29 -7.43 9.73
CA LYS A 373 1.48 -8.35 8.92
C LYS A 373 0.97 -9.49 9.77
N ASP A 374 -0.20 -9.99 9.38
CA ASP A 374 -0.81 -11.17 9.98
C ASP A 374 -0.19 -12.47 9.45
N GLN A 375 -0.68 -13.59 9.93
CA GLN A 375 -0.27 -14.93 9.50
C GLN A 375 -0.58 -15.25 8.04
N TYR A 376 -1.36 -14.39 7.37
CA TYR A 376 -1.68 -14.49 5.93
C TYR A 376 -0.88 -13.47 5.09
N ALA A 377 0.15 -12.86 5.65
CA ALA A 377 0.98 -11.83 5.04
C ALA A 377 0.22 -10.55 4.63
N LYS A 378 -1.00 -10.35 5.15
CA LYS A 378 -1.78 -9.13 4.96
C LYS A 378 -1.46 -8.11 6.04
N ASN A 379 -1.57 -6.84 5.72
CA ASN A 379 -1.42 -5.79 6.70
C ASN A 379 -2.46 -5.96 7.82
N ILE A 380 -2.02 -5.77 9.06
CA ILE A 380 -2.88 -5.84 10.25
C ILE A 380 -2.64 -4.63 11.14
N ASP A 381 -3.71 -3.97 11.53
CA ASP A 381 -3.65 -2.79 12.37
C ASP A 381 -3.23 -3.15 13.79
N VAL A 382 -2.35 -2.32 14.33
CA VAL A 382 -1.81 -2.49 15.67
C VAL A 382 -2.07 -1.22 16.47
N THR A 383 -2.74 -1.36 17.62
CA THR A 383 -3.11 -0.24 18.49
C THR A 383 -2.42 -0.28 19.87
N LYS A 384 -1.75 -1.38 20.19
CA LYS A 384 -1.08 -1.63 21.47
C LYS A 384 -0.08 -2.78 21.36
N ASN A 385 0.57 -3.13 22.45
CA ASN A 385 1.44 -4.30 22.59
C ASN A 385 2.80 -4.20 21.88
N VAL A 386 3.18 -3.04 21.37
CA VAL A 386 4.55 -2.81 20.91
C VAL A 386 5.39 -2.35 22.09
N LYS A 387 6.49 -3.05 22.32
CA LYS A 387 7.44 -2.78 23.39
C LYS A 387 8.80 -2.45 22.78
N VAL A 388 9.45 -1.46 23.35
CA VAL A 388 10.82 -1.10 23.00
C VAL A 388 11.71 -1.36 24.21
N THR A 389 12.74 -2.16 24.03
CA THR A 389 13.66 -2.56 25.10
C THR A 389 15.09 -2.20 24.72
N CYS A 390 15.79 -1.47 25.56
CA CYS A 390 17.23 -1.23 25.39
C CYS A 390 17.99 -2.52 25.71
N LEU A 391 18.80 -2.98 24.76
CA LEU A 391 19.66 -4.15 24.91
C LEU A 391 21.07 -3.80 25.34
N SER A 392 21.48 -2.53 25.26
CA SER A 392 22.80 -2.06 25.63
C SER A 392 22.95 -2.04 27.14
N THR A 393 24.10 -2.48 27.60
CA THR A 393 24.47 -2.52 29.04
C THR A 393 24.96 -1.18 29.59
N THR A 394 25.26 -0.20 28.73
CA THR A 394 25.68 1.15 29.10
C THR A 394 24.55 1.92 29.76
N ALA A 395 24.86 2.63 30.84
CA ALA A 395 23.88 3.30 31.69
C ALA A 395 23.20 4.51 31.07
N ASP A 396 23.76 5.07 29.98
CA ASP A 396 23.19 6.23 29.32
C ASP A 396 22.14 5.77 28.29
N LYS A 397 21.02 6.33 28.43
CA LYS A 397 19.81 5.89 27.72
C LYS A 397 19.31 7.06 26.87
N LEU A 398 18.91 6.80 25.63
CA LEU A 398 18.28 7.78 24.72
C LEU A 398 16.97 8.26 25.33
N ASN A 399 16.96 9.42 25.91
CA ASN A 399 15.82 9.95 26.64
C ASN A 399 15.13 11.07 25.86
N ALA A 400 14.16 10.71 25.04
CA ALA A 400 13.33 11.70 24.34
C ALA A 400 12.32 12.40 25.27
N GLU A 401 11.84 11.73 26.32
CA GLU A 401 10.80 12.28 27.18
C GLU A 401 11.32 13.35 28.17
N LYS A 402 12.62 13.36 28.48
CA LYS A 402 13.20 14.43 29.30
C LYS A 402 12.95 15.82 28.71
N VAL A 403 13.04 15.94 27.41
CA VAL A 403 12.86 17.23 26.72
C VAL A 403 11.39 17.65 26.75
N ASN A 404 10.48 16.68 26.68
CA ASN A 404 9.05 16.96 26.56
C ASN A 404 8.30 17.06 27.90
N ASN A 405 8.75 16.36 28.95
CA ASN A 405 7.98 16.22 30.19
C ASN A 405 8.62 16.84 31.44
N GLY A 406 9.78 17.48 31.33
CA GLY A 406 10.46 18.14 32.48
C GLY A 406 10.88 17.19 33.58
N LYS A 407 10.98 15.87 33.32
CA LYS A 407 11.42 14.88 34.30
C LYS A 407 12.94 14.87 34.48
N ASP A 408 13.39 14.62 35.73
CA ASP A 408 14.80 14.62 36.07
C ASP A 408 15.57 13.49 35.34
N ALA A 409 16.81 13.80 35.01
CA ALA A 409 17.75 12.88 34.36
C ALA A 409 18.00 11.58 35.13
N ASN A 410 17.77 11.60 36.42
CA ASN A 410 18.03 10.48 37.32
C ASN A 410 16.80 9.62 37.61
N ASP A 411 15.65 9.96 37.01
CA ASP A 411 14.43 9.16 37.17
C ASP A 411 14.55 7.86 36.33
N SER A 412 14.77 6.75 37.01
CA SER A 412 14.89 5.42 36.38
C SER A 412 13.62 4.93 35.69
N SER A 413 12.48 5.61 35.89
CA SER A 413 11.21 5.32 35.25
C SER A 413 11.07 5.98 33.87
N VAL A 414 12.03 6.83 33.46
CA VAL A 414 11.96 7.57 32.21
C VAL A 414 12.34 6.68 31.02
N SER A 415 11.48 6.65 30.04
CA SER A 415 11.70 5.92 28.78
C SER A 415 12.70 6.68 27.87
N TYR A 416 13.53 5.94 27.15
CA TYR A 416 14.62 6.45 26.30
C TYR A 416 14.21 6.73 24.87
N PHE A 417 12.94 6.55 24.58
CA PHE A 417 12.32 6.77 23.30
C PHE A 417 10.92 7.33 23.55
N ASN A 418 10.39 8.05 22.58
CA ASN A 418 9.01 8.49 22.65
C ASN A 418 8.06 7.30 22.68
N THR A 419 6.92 7.46 23.33
CA THR A 419 5.82 6.50 23.27
C THR A 419 5.57 6.14 21.82
N PRO A 420 5.50 4.83 21.48
CA PRO A 420 5.20 4.40 20.13
C PRO A 420 3.90 5.01 19.62
N VAL A 421 3.96 5.59 18.43
CA VAL A 421 2.80 6.19 17.76
C VAL A 421 2.21 5.15 16.80
N TYR A 422 0.93 4.84 16.98
CA TYR A 422 0.22 3.83 16.23
C TYR A 422 -0.61 4.47 15.11
N SER A 423 -0.50 3.94 13.89
CA SER A 423 -1.26 4.38 12.72
C SER A 423 -1.51 3.18 11.79
N GLY A 424 -2.72 2.60 11.88
CA GLY A 424 -3.07 1.40 11.13
C GLY A 424 -2.10 0.25 11.41
N ASN A 425 -1.52 -0.32 10.36
CA ASN A 425 -0.52 -1.38 10.47
C ASN A 425 0.91 -0.89 10.75
N LYS A 426 1.09 0.39 11.05
CA LYS A 426 2.40 1.00 11.29
C LYS A 426 2.52 1.50 12.72
N VAL A 427 3.70 1.37 13.27
CA VAL A 427 4.06 1.92 14.58
C VAL A 427 5.38 2.64 14.45
N THR A 428 5.41 3.92 14.81
CA THR A 428 6.60 4.76 14.73
C THR A 428 7.20 4.96 16.10
N VAL A 429 8.50 4.72 16.21
CA VAL A 429 9.31 4.97 17.42
C VAL A 429 10.33 6.04 17.09
N THR A 430 10.39 7.08 17.92
CA THR A 430 11.32 8.20 17.75
C THR A 430 12.42 8.16 18.80
N PHE A 431 13.66 8.27 18.36
CA PHE A 431 14.87 8.31 19.19
C PHE A 431 15.49 9.70 19.16
N ASN A 432 15.90 10.19 20.33
CA ASN A 432 16.60 11.47 20.50
C ASN A 432 17.99 11.20 21.10
N ALA A 433 19.00 11.92 20.63
CA ALA A 433 20.38 11.78 21.06
C ALA A 433 20.91 12.98 21.85
N GLN A 434 20.17 14.09 21.94
CA GLN A 434 20.65 15.33 22.56
C GLN A 434 21.08 15.10 24.02
N GLY A 435 22.32 15.46 24.32
CA GLY A 435 22.89 15.32 25.65
C GLY A 435 23.21 13.89 26.11
N ILE A 436 23.08 12.90 25.22
CA ILE A 436 23.37 11.49 25.50
C ILE A 436 24.87 11.22 25.23
N THR A 437 25.48 10.38 26.01
CA THR A 437 26.88 9.96 25.80
C THR A 437 27.07 9.30 24.45
N ALA A 438 28.13 9.65 23.73
CA ALA A 438 28.47 9.03 22.46
C ALA A 438 28.72 7.52 22.64
N GLY A 439 28.18 6.74 21.70
CA GLY A 439 28.25 5.28 21.77
C GLY A 439 27.31 4.62 20.80
N THR A 440 27.31 3.30 20.83
CA THR A 440 26.39 2.48 20.04
C THR A 440 25.36 1.83 20.94
N TYR A 441 24.10 2.09 20.68
CA TYR A 441 22.98 1.61 21.48
C TYR A 441 22.10 0.70 20.64
N GLN A 442 21.73 -0.44 21.21
CA GLN A 442 20.84 -1.40 20.56
C GLN A 442 19.50 -1.42 21.25
N TYR A 443 18.44 -1.40 20.46
CA TYR A 443 17.06 -1.47 20.91
C TYR A 443 16.35 -2.62 20.21
N LYS A 444 15.56 -3.35 20.98
CA LYS A 444 14.65 -4.35 20.43
C LYS A 444 13.25 -3.76 20.42
N ILE A 445 12.66 -3.61 19.23
CA ILE A 445 11.24 -3.34 19.05
C ILE A 445 10.58 -4.71 18.93
N SER A 446 9.63 -5.02 19.79
CA SER A 446 8.90 -6.29 19.80
C SER A 446 7.39 -6.06 19.86
N TYR A 447 6.66 -6.98 19.29
CA TYR A 447 5.22 -7.11 19.52
C TYR A 447 4.98 -8.30 20.44
N GLU A 448 4.22 -8.07 21.52
CA GLU A 448 3.92 -9.08 22.53
C GLU A 448 2.42 -9.36 22.58
N LYS A 449 2.04 -10.63 22.59
CA LYS A 449 0.66 -11.09 22.82
C LYS A 449 0.68 -12.05 24.00
N ASP A 450 -0.21 -11.84 24.96
CA ASP A 450 -0.31 -12.65 26.18
C ASP A 450 1.05 -12.81 26.91
N ASN A 451 1.80 -11.70 26.98
CA ASN A 451 3.16 -11.62 27.56
C ASN A 451 4.20 -12.52 26.85
N LYS A 452 3.94 -12.92 25.63
CA LYS A 452 4.89 -13.66 24.78
C LYS A 452 5.26 -12.80 23.57
N GLU A 453 6.56 -12.76 23.28
CA GLU A 453 7.07 -12.13 22.07
C GLU A 453 6.62 -12.93 20.85
N VAL A 454 5.96 -12.25 19.91
CA VAL A 454 5.49 -12.81 18.64
C VAL A 454 6.52 -12.55 17.54
N CYS A 455 6.98 -11.30 17.46
CA CYS A 455 8.00 -10.89 16.50
C CYS A 455 8.79 -9.71 17.05
N ALA A 456 10.04 -9.57 16.62
CA ALA A 456 10.92 -8.49 17.04
C ALA A 456 11.94 -8.09 15.98
N ARG A 457 12.46 -6.86 16.09
CA ARG A 457 13.60 -6.35 15.30
C ARG A 457 14.55 -5.60 16.22
N VAL A 458 15.83 -5.74 15.93
CA VAL A 458 16.88 -5.01 16.63
C VAL A 458 17.29 -3.80 15.80
N ILE A 459 17.31 -2.64 16.44
CA ILE A 459 17.69 -1.35 15.86
C ILE A 459 18.97 -0.87 16.52
N THR A 460 19.91 -0.38 15.74
CA THR A 460 21.17 0.18 16.23
C THR A 460 21.16 1.69 16.08
N ILE A 461 21.29 2.43 17.17
CA ILE A 461 21.44 3.88 17.17
C ILE A 461 22.87 4.21 17.53
N VAL A 462 23.58 4.85 16.62
CA VAL A 462 24.95 5.34 16.84
C VAL A 462 24.89 6.81 17.21
N ILE A 463 25.35 7.15 18.39
CA ILE A 463 25.43 8.53 18.86
C ILE A 463 26.88 8.99 18.76
N GLN A 464 27.07 10.10 18.07
CA GLN A 464 28.35 10.75 17.90
C GLN A 464 28.41 12.05 18.71
N ALA A 465 29.54 12.32 19.36
CA ALA A 465 29.83 13.60 19.95
C ALA A 465 30.74 14.42 19.04
N PRO A 466 30.41 15.68 18.74
CA PRO A 466 31.36 16.55 18.03
C PRO A 466 32.57 16.81 18.88
N ALA A 467 33.75 16.87 18.28
CA ALA A 467 34.98 17.14 18.97
C ALA A 467 35.02 18.58 19.49
N THR A 468 35.43 18.80 20.73
CA THR A 468 35.51 20.13 21.33
C THR A 468 36.43 21.07 20.54
N ASN A 469 37.60 20.57 20.09
CA ASN A 469 38.61 21.30 19.32
C ASN A 469 38.81 20.66 17.95
N GLY A 470 37.71 20.23 17.27
CA GLY A 470 37.76 19.57 15.99
C GLY A 470 37.83 20.58 14.82
N THR A 471 38.34 20.12 13.67
CA THR A 471 38.29 20.89 12.43
C THR A 471 36.84 21.27 12.09
N ILE A 472 36.59 22.58 11.95
CA ILE A 472 35.29 23.12 11.59
C ILE A 472 35.09 22.99 10.10
N SER A 473 33.96 22.41 9.73
CA SER A 473 33.44 22.39 8.36
C SER A 473 31.92 22.63 8.40
N PHE A 474 31.31 22.77 7.24
CA PHE A 474 29.88 22.98 7.15
C PHE A 474 29.24 21.88 6.31
N GLY A 475 27.99 21.58 6.58
CA GLY A 475 27.22 20.60 5.83
C GLY A 475 25.75 21.01 5.72
N ILE A 476 25.17 20.75 4.56
CA ILE A 476 23.74 20.94 4.36
C ILE A 476 23.00 19.76 5.01
N ASP A 477 21.94 20.07 5.74
CA ASP A 477 21.06 19.10 6.37
C ASP A 477 19.63 19.31 5.89
N VAL A 478 18.95 18.23 5.62
CA VAL A 478 17.52 18.20 5.31
C VAL A 478 16.83 17.25 6.27
N ASP A 479 15.66 17.64 6.75
CA ASP A 479 14.88 16.80 7.66
C ASP A 479 14.26 15.58 6.94
N LYS A 480 13.94 15.75 5.65
CA LYS A 480 13.37 14.71 4.77
C LYS A 480 13.97 14.82 3.37
N ASN A 481 14.14 13.70 2.69
CA ASN A 481 14.57 13.67 1.29
C ASN A 481 13.38 13.67 0.31
N GLU A 482 12.17 13.53 0.83
CA GLU A 482 10.97 13.37 0.05
C GLU A 482 9.81 14.03 0.76
N VAL A 483 8.98 14.74 0.01
CA VAL A 483 7.76 15.40 0.44
C VAL A 483 6.65 15.09 -0.56
N ASP A 484 5.42 15.20 -0.13
CA ASP A 484 4.25 14.96 -0.93
C ASP A 484 3.54 16.26 -1.26
N ASN A 485 2.97 16.37 -2.45
CA ASN A 485 2.08 17.48 -2.80
C ASN A 485 0.60 17.15 -2.52
N LEU A 486 0.32 16.06 -1.81
CA LEU A 486 -1.04 15.67 -1.41
C LEU A 486 -1.70 16.79 -0.60
N VAL A 487 -2.86 17.22 -1.06
CA VAL A 487 -3.69 18.20 -0.35
C VAL A 487 -4.52 17.46 0.69
N ASP A 488 -3.97 17.26 1.86
CA ASP A 488 -4.69 16.66 2.98
C ASP A 488 -4.39 17.46 4.25
N LYS A 489 -5.45 17.98 4.88
CA LYS A 489 -5.34 18.74 6.14
C LYS A 489 -4.73 17.92 7.29
N ASP A 490 -4.90 16.60 7.23
CA ASP A 490 -4.43 15.69 8.27
C ASP A 490 -2.97 15.26 8.09
N HIS A 491 -2.35 15.59 6.91
CA HIS A 491 -0.96 15.25 6.56
C HIS A 491 -0.09 16.48 6.26
N LYS A 492 -0.38 17.61 6.89
CA LYS A 492 0.35 18.88 6.66
C LYS A 492 1.86 18.78 6.85
N ASP A 493 2.32 17.92 7.74
CA ASP A 493 3.77 17.76 8.01
C ASP A 493 4.48 16.96 6.93
N ASP A 494 3.78 16.14 6.16
CA ASP A 494 4.37 15.41 5.04
C ASP A 494 4.68 16.32 3.85
N GLN A 495 4.08 17.50 3.82
CA GLN A 495 4.23 18.50 2.78
C GLN A 495 5.36 19.50 3.05
N LYS A 496 6.03 19.41 4.19
CA LYS A 496 7.07 20.32 4.60
C LYS A 496 8.44 19.67 4.61
N ILE A 497 9.43 20.41 4.18
CA ILE A 497 10.84 20.07 4.28
C ILE A 497 11.60 21.26 4.89
N THR A 498 12.45 20.98 5.87
CA THR A 498 13.32 21.98 6.45
C THR A 498 14.76 21.74 6.02
N ILE A 499 15.40 22.77 5.49
CA ILE A 499 16.77 22.74 4.98
C ILE A 499 17.59 23.70 5.81
N ALA A 500 18.68 23.23 6.38
CA ALA A 500 19.58 24.02 7.19
C ALA A 500 21.05 23.73 6.85
N ILE A 501 21.93 24.62 7.24
CA ILE A 501 23.38 24.36 7.26
C ILE A 501 23.80 24.10 8.68
N ASN A 502 24.54 23.04 8.90
CA ASN A 502 25.12 22.71 10.20
C ASN A 502 26.63 22.98 10.21
N GLU A 503 27.11 23.46 11.32
CA GLU A 503 28.53 23.37 11.68
C GLU A 503 28.86 21.90 11.99
N LEU A 504 29.93 21.41 11.44
CA LEU A 504 30.45 20.07 11.70
C LEU A 504 31.82 20.19 12.37
N ARG A 505 32.06 19.42 13.44
CA ARG A 505 33.37 19.29 14.08
C ARG A 505 33.88 17.88 13.84
N ASN A 506 34.98 17.78 13.09
CA ASN A 506 35.48 16.51 12.56
C ASN A 506 34.40 15.71 11.81
N GLY A 507 33.52 16.41 11.07
CA GLY A 507 32.43 15.80 10.31
C GLY A 507 31.17 15.44 11.10
N VAL A 508 31.14 15.67 12.41
CA VAL A 508 29.96 15.44 13.26
C VAL A 508 29.21 16.75 13.47
N PRO A 509 27.89 16.81 13.21
CA PRO A 509 27.08 17.99 13.43
C PRO A 509 27.16 18.48 14.88
N SER A 510 27.52 19.75 15.07
CA SER A 510 27.73 20.36 16.39
C SER A 510 26.70 21.44 16.72
N ALA A 511 26.26 22.20 15.72
CA ALA A 511 25.28 23.25 15.87
C ALA A 511 24.62 23.57 14.52
N LYS A 512 23.41 24.12 14.56
CA LYS A 512 22.80 24.78 13.40
C LYS A 512 23.57 26.08 13.12
N LEU A 513 23.92 26.31 11.87
CA LEU A 513 24.66 27.48 11.45
C LEU A 513 23.69 28.65 11.19
N ASN A 514 23.86 29.71 11.92
CA ASN A 514 23.05 30.93 11.78
C ASN A 514 23.94 32.11 11.41
N LYS A 515 23.34 33.21 10.98
CA LYS A 515 24.03 34.49 10.88
C LYS A 515 24.69 34.81 12.23
N ASN A 516 25.92 35.30 12.23
CA ASN A 516 26.79 35.55 13.38
C ASN A 516 27.39 34.30 14.06
N SER A 517 27.13 33.08 13.59
CA SER A 517 27.87 31.91 14.08
C SER A 517 29.36 32.08 13.82
N VAL A 518 30.18 31.81 14.86
CA VAL A 518 31.65 31.85 14.77
C VAL A 518 32.10 30.63 13.98
N VAL A 519 33.00 30.82 13.02
CA VAL A 519 33.40 29.78 12.04
C VAL A 519 34.86 29.30 12.19
N SER A 520 35.59 29.85 13.13
CA SER A 520 36.98 29.46 13.44
C SER A 520 37.22 29.43 14.92
N ASP A 521 37.86 28.37 15.44
CA ASP A 521 38.30 28.29 16.82
C ASP A 521 39.52 29.19 17.10
N THR A 522 40.28 29.54 16.06
CA THR A 522 41.48 30.36 16.15
C THR A 522 41.23 31.85 15.90
N ASP A 523 40.18 32.20 15.19
CA ASP A 523 39.79 33.57 14.91
C ASP A 523 38.29 33.75 15.15
N ARG A 524 37.93 34.19 16.35
CA ARG A 524 36.55 34.41 16.78
C ARG A 524 35.85 35.59 16.13
N ASP A 525 36.58 36.45 15.43
CA ASP A 525 36.03 37.57 14.68
C ASP A 525 35.46 37.11 13.32
N GLU A 526 35.84 35.93 12.87
CA GLU A 526 35.32 35.37 11.65
C GLU A 526 33.96 34.68 11.90
N LYS A 527 32.94 35.19 11.25
CA LYS A 527 31.53 34.79 11.43
C LYS A 527 30.83 34.54 10.13
N VAL A 528 29.71 33.83 10.23
CA VAL A 528 28.73 33.74 9.15
C VAL A 528 28.08 35.12 8.97
N GLN A 529 28.27 35.72 7.81
CA GLN A 529 27.72 37.00 7.45
C GLN A 529 26.37 36.89 6.75
N LYS A 530 26.22 35.85 5.90
CA LYS A 530 25.00 35.61 5.14
C LYS A 530 24.83 34.15 4.77
N ILE A 531 23.59 33.69 4.77
CA ILE A 531 23.18 32.38 4.20
C ILE A 531 22.07 32.65 3.17
N ASP A 532 22.24 32.17 1.97
CA ASP A 532 21.27 32.27 0.88
C ASP A 532 20.92 30.88 0.36
N TYR A 533 19.68 30.71 -0.09
CA TYR A 533 19.20 29.48 -0.70
C TYR A 533 18.65 29.74 -2.11
N LYS A 534 18.94 28.82 -3.02
CA LYS A 534 18.38 28.76 -4.36
C LYS A 534 17.81 27.37 -4.59
N ILE A 535 16.58 27.27 -5.11
CA ILE A 535 15.95 26.02 -5.50
C ILE A 535 15.68 26.03 -7.00
N GLU A 536 16.08 24.98 -7.67
CA GLU A 536 15.90 24.73 -9.09
C GLU A 536 15.07 23.44 -9.29
N ASP A 537 14.14 23.48 -10.23
CA ASP A 537 13.37 22.30 -10.63
C ASP A 537 14.21 21.33 -11.50
N LYS A 538 13.59 20.23 -11.93
CA LYS A 538 14.24 19.21 -12.78
C LYS A 538 14.79 19.76 -14.11
N ASP A 539 14.23 20.86 -14.60
CA ASP A 539 14.62 21.48 -15.87
C ASP A 539 15.63 22.64 -15.67
N GLY A 540 16.11 22.83 -14.44
CA GLY A 540 17.05 23.88 -14.05
C GLY A 540 16.45 25.28 -13.92
N LYS A 541 15.11 25.39 -13.99
CA LYS A 541 14.40 26.66 -13.76
C LYS A 541 14.45 26.99 -12.27
N THR A 542 14.88 28.22 -11.95
CA THR A 542 14.87 28.72 -10.57
C THR A 542 13.43 28.94 -10.10
N VAL A 543 13.03 28.24 -9.06
CA VAL A 543 11.70 28.38 -8.42
C VAL A 543 11.76 29.19 -7.13
N TYR A 544 12.93 29.28 -6.50
CA TYR A 544 13.17 30.11 -5.33
C TYR A 544 14.62 30.61 -5.30
N ASN A 545 14.83 31.85 -4.86
CA ASN A 545 16.16 32.42 -4.63
C ASN A 545 16.08 33.54 -3.58
N SER A 546 16.55 33.28 -2.37
CA SER A 546 16.54 34.26 -1.27
C SER A 546 17.41 35.49 -1.50
N ALA A 547 18.42 35.38 -2.38
CA ALA A 547 19.32 36.46 -2.73
C ALA A 547 18.79 37.34 -3.89
N SER A 548 17.68 36.97 -4.53
CA SER A 548 17.13 37.69 -5.67
C SER A 548 16.40 38.95 -5.23
N SER A 549 16.54 40.01 -6.00
CA SER A 549 15.69 41.20 -5.91
C SER A 549 14.34 41.05 -6.61
N ASP A 550 14.14 39.96 -7.38
CA ASP A 550 12.87 39.66 -8.01
C ASP A 550 11.89 39.10 -6.96
N SER A 551 10.87 39.89 -6.68
CA SER A 551 9.82 39.54 -5.70
C SER A 551 9.10 38.23 -6.05
N LYS A 552 9.10 37.79 -7.31
CA LYS A 552 8.52 36.50 -7.72
C LYS A 552 9.33 35.31 -7.26
N LEU A 553 10.61 35.52 -6.96
CA LEU A 553 11.53 34.46 -6.52
C LEU A 553 11.83 34.47 -5.02
N ASN A 554 11.57 35.60 -4.31
CA ASN A 554 11.90 35.73 -2.88
C ASN A 554 10.71 36.04 -1.98
N THR A 555 9.57 36.42 -2.55
CA THR A 555 8.32 36.63 -1.84
C THR A 555 7.21 35.83 -2.51
N VAL A 556 7.10 34.56 -2.21
CA VAL A 556 5.91 33.80 -2.58
C VAL A 556 4.86 34.07 -1.51
N SER A 557 3.98 35.04 -1.78
CA SER A 557 2.85 35.27 -0.90
C SER A 557 2.00 34.02 -0.82
N GLY A 558 1.97 33.43 0.33
CA GLY A 558 1.07 32.36 0.72
C GLY A 558 1.63 30.95 0.57
N CYS A 559 2.82 30.64 1.12
CA CYS A 559 3.13 29.35 1.68
C CYS A 559 4.14 28.41 1.09
N ALA A 560 4.83 28.70 0.02
CA ALA A 560 5.80 27.75 -0.47
C ALA A 560 7.17 27.83 0.23
N PHE A 561 7.57 28.99 0.71
CA PHE A 561 8.90 29.18 1.27
C PHE A 561 8.87 30.10 2.50
N ASP A 562 9.29 29.57 3.62
CA ASP A 562 9.50 30.34 4.84
C ASP A 562 10.99 30.31 5.18
N PHE A 563 11.65 31.46 4.99
CA PHE A 563 13.05 31.62 5.31
C PHE A 563 13.15 32.19 6.73
N ASP A 564 13.56 31.33 7.65
CA ASP A 564 13.85 31.74 9.00
C ASP A 564 15.06 32.69 8.99
N VAL A 565 14.94 33.84 9.64
CA VAL A 565 16.04 34.80 9.86
C VAL A 565 17.28 34.15 10.51
N ASP A 566 17.11 33.01 11.17
CA ASP A 566 18.17 32.18 11.76
C ASP A 566 18.89 31.26 10.78
N GLY A 567 18.57 31.33 9.48
CA GLY A 567 19.34 30.63 8.46
C GLY A 567 18.79 29.26 8.01
N ALA A 568 17.60 28.86 8.44
CA ALA A 568 16.91 27.69 7.87
C ALA A 568 15.87 28.12 6.83
N LEU A 569 15.63 27.25 5.89
CA LEU A 569 14.58 27.38 4.88
C LEU A 569 13.56 26.28 5.04
N THR A 570 12.30 26.62 5.29
CA THR A 570 11.19 25.70 5.25
C THR A 570 10.47 25.81 3.92
N VAL A 571 10.34 24.70 3.22
CA VAL A 571 9.62 24.57 1.96
C VAL A 571 8.33 23.82 2.21
N THR A 572 7.21 24.41 1.83
CA THR A 572 5.91 23.72 1.84
C THR A 572 5.51 23.48 0.39
N THR A 573 5.31 22.23 0.02
CA THR A 573 5.08 21.81 -1.37
C THR A 573 3.64 21.97 -1.82
N VAL A 574 2.72 22.15 -0.89
CA VAL A 574 1.30 22.41 -1.17
C VAL A 574 0.92 23.78 -0.70
N SER A 575 0.13 24.47 -1.52
CA SER A 575 -0.43 25.76 -1.17
C SER A 575 -1.27 25.67 0.09
N CYS A 576 -0.94 26.41 1.09
CA CYS A 576 -1.79 26.61 2.23
C CYS A 576 -2.79 27.75 1.98
N SER A 577 -3.97 27.56 2.45
CA SER A 577 -5.01 28.49 2.91
C SER A 577 -5.44 29.68 2.05
N ALA A 578 -5.01 29.85 0.84
CA ALA A 578 -5.61 30.87 -0.02
C ALA A 578 -5.47 30.47 -1.50
N VAL A 579 -6.08 29.39 -1.88
CA VAL A 579 -6.56 29.32 -3.25
C VAL A 579 -7.84 30.15 -3.31
N THR A 580 -7.66 31.45 -3.29
CA THR A 580 -8.62 32.29 -3.96
C THR A 580 -8.61 31.85 -5.42
N ALA A 581 -9.78 31.76 -6.04
CA ALA A 581 -10.07 31.22 -7.37
C ALA A 581 -9.21 31.77 -8.55
N ASN A 582 -8.17 32.55 -8.29
CA ASN A 582 -7.31 33.22 -9.25
C ASN A 582 -5.82 32.91 -9.13
N VAL A 583 -5.44 31.84 -8.41
CA VAL A 583 -4.02 31.44 -8.32
C VAL A 583 -3.74 30.40 -9.40
N PRO A 584 -2.95 30.72 -10.45
CA PRO A 584 -2.62 29.75 -11.49
C PRO A 584 -1.94 28.50 -10.92
N ALA A 585 -2.23 27.33 -11.52
CA ALA A 585 -1.62 26.04 -11.20
C ALA A 585 -0.07 26.04 -11.25
N GLU A 586 0.55 27.06 -11.80
CA GLU A 586 2.00 27.28 -11.90
C GLU A 586 2.71 27.53 -10.55
N LYS A 587 1.97 27.65 -9.45
CA LYS A 587 2.52 27.92 -8.11
C LYS A 587 2.70 26.69 -7.23
N TYR A 588 2.37 25.51 -7.71
CA TYR A 588 2.61 24.27 -6.98
C TYR A 588 3.96 23.68 -7.36
N PHE A 589 4.63 23.04 -6.40
CA PHE A 589 5.74 22.18 -6.73
C PHE A 589 5.23 20.98 -7.54
N ALA A 590 5.56 20.94 -8.81
CA ALA A 590 5.27 19.79 -9.65
C ALA A 590 6.04 18.56 -9.12
N PRO A 591 5.51 17.35 -9.31
CA PRO A 591 6.25 16.13 -8.98
C PRO A 591 7.60 16.10 -9.68
N GLY A 592 8.64 15.72 -8.95
CA GLY A 592 10.00 15.65 -9.49
C GLY A 592 11.06 15.95 -8.45
N THR A 593 12.32 15.90 -8.88
CA THR A 593 13.47 16.18 -8.04
C THR A 593 13.89 17.64 -8.16
N TYR A 594 14.02 18.30 -7.02
CA TYR A 594 14.44 19.67 -6.89
C TYR A 594 15.87 19.73 -6.35
N LYS A 595 16.68 20.60 -6.92
CA LYS A 595 18.03 20.87 -6.48
C LYS A 595 18.05 22.10 -5.59
N VAL A 596 18.63 21.95 -4.41
CA VAL A 596 18.84 23.07 -3.48
C VAL A 596 20.30 23.43 -3.45
N THR A 597 20.61 24.68 -3.65
CA THR A 597 21.93 25.28 -3.49
C THR A 597 21.90 26.24 -2.33
N ALA A 598 22.66 25.97 -1.28
CA ALA A 598 22.86 26.85 -0.16
C ALA A 598 24.23 27.54 -0.27
N THR A 599 24.25 28.84 -0.11
CA THR A 599 25.48 29.66 -0.16
C THR A 599 25.71 30.29 1.20
N VAL A 600 26.85 29.99 1.81
CA VAL A 600 27.28 30.56 3.09
C VAL A 600 28.43 31.52 2.83
N LYS A 601 28.29 32.76 3.25
CA LYS A 601 29.34 33.79 3.19
C LYS A 601 29.88 34.01 4.61
N THR A 602 31.19 33.90 4.76
CA THR A 602 31.90 34.04 6.03
C THR A 602 32.94 35.17 5.94
N GLY A 603 33.16 35.88 7.02
CA GLY A 603 34.13 36.97 7.10
C GLY A 603 34.07 37.70 8.42
N LYS A 604 34.93 38.72 8.59
CA LYS A 604 34.91 39.58 9.77
C LYS A 604 33.88 40.67 9.63
N ASP A 605 33.29 41.13 10.73
CA ASP A 605 32.29 42.21 10.72
C ASP A 605 32.80 43.51 10.12
N ALA A 606 34.10 43.77 10.24
CA ALA A 606 34.74 44.95 9.67
C ALA A 606 35.10 44.85 8.18
N ASP A 607 34.98 43.65 7.59
CA ASP A 607 35.36 43.44 6.20
C ASP A 607 34.24 43.81 5.23
N ALA A 608 34.60 44.41 4.10
CA ALA A 608 33.67 44.61 2.99
C ALA A 608 33.24 43.24 2.41
N GLU A 609 32.01 43.16 1.90
CA GLU A 609 31.46 41.90 1.34
C GLU A 609 32.34 41.25 0.28
N SER A 610 33.12 42.04 -0.45
CA SER A 610 34.08 41.56 -1.45
C SER A 610 35.25 40.73 -0.88
N LYS A 611 35.47 40.78 0.44
CA LYS A 611 36.47 40.00 1.16
C LYS A 611 35.91 38.74 1.79
N TRP A 612 34.57 38.57 1.82
CA TRP A 612 33.96 37.40 2.41
C TRP A 612 34.23 36.15 1.60
N VAL A 613 34.48 35.06 2.29
CA VAL A 613 34.66 33.73 1.67
C VAL A 613 33.30 33.10 1.45
N THR A 614 33.06 32.65 0.24
CA THR A 614 31.82 31.97 -0.15
C THR A 614 32.03 30.46 -0.20
N LYS A 615 31.15 29.71 0.49
CA LYS A 615 31.08 28.26 0.45
C LYS A 615 29.68 27.85 -0.05
N THR A 616 29.64 26.88 -0.96
CA THR A 616 28.39 26.44 -1.59
C THR A 616 28.16 24.97 -1.28
N PHE A 617 26.94 24.64 -0.89
CA PHE A 617 26.49 23.30 -0.58
C PHE A 617 25.30 22.96 -1.45
N MET A 618 25.17 21.70 -1.84
CA MET A 618 24.07 21.25 -2.66
C MET A 618 23.44 20.00 -2.09
N THR A 619 22.13 19.93 -2.20
CA THR A 619 21.34 18.74 -1.88
C THR A 619 20.14 18.67 -2.82
N THR A 620 19.38 17.60 -2.75
CA THR A 620 18.15 17.41 -3.52
C THR A 620 17.05 16.91 -2.61
N PHE A 621 15.81 17.23 -2.96
CA PHE A 621 14.64 16.57 -2.42
C PHE A 621 13.68 16.22 -3.56
N THR A 622 12.82 15.24 -3.34
CA THR A 622 11.82 14.80 -4.31
C THR A 622 10.43 15.18 -3.83
N VAL A 623 9.66 15.78 -4.72
CA VAL A 623 8.23 15.99 -4.54
C VAL A 623 7.51 14.81 -5.19
N LYS A 624 6.76 14.07 -4.40
CA LYS A 624 5.84 13.03 -4.88
C LYS A 624 4.47 13.62 -5.14
N ASP A 625 3.77 12.99 -6.05
CA ASP A 625 2.35 13.16 -6.25
C ASP A 625 1.66 11.87 -5.79
N SER A 626 1.33 11.79 -4.52
CA SER A 626 0.53 10.70 -3.99
C SER A 626 -0.96 10.99 -4.10
N GLN A 627 -1.34 12.10 -4.73
CA GLN A 627 -2.74 12.32 -5.00
C GLN A 627 -3.26 11.11 -5.78
N PRO A 628 -4.22 10.38 -5.26
CA PRO A 628 -4.82 9.33 -6.03
C PRO A 628 -5.35 9.97 -7.29
N VAL A 629 -4.94 9.46 -8.44
CA VAL A 629 -5.46 9.89 -9.72
C VAL A 629 -6.96 9.71 -9.63
N GLY A 630 -7.69 10.80 -9.48
CA GLY A 630 -9.13 10.78 -9.41
C GLY A 630 -9.63 10.23 -10.75
N THR A 631 -10.22 9.04 -10.72
CA THR A 631 -10.88 8.52 -11.91
C THR A 631 -12.25 9.15 -11.94
N LEU A 632 -12.39 10.17 -12.76
CA LEU A 632 -13.71 10.71 -13.05
C LEU A 632 -14.45 9.71 -13.91
N THR A 633 -15.53 9.18 -13.40
CA THR A 633 -16.49 8.45 -14.22
C THR A 633 -17.69 9.35 -14.48
N ILE A 634 -17.77 9.87 -15.67
CA ILE A 634 -19.06 10.31 -16.23
C ILE A 634 -19.77 9.02 -16.60
N GLU A 635 -20.88 8.70 -15.94
CA GLU A 635 -21.60 7.43 -16.18
C GLU A 635 -22.15 7.31 -17.60
N LYS A 636 -22.24 8.41 -18.36
CA LYS A 636 -22.71 8.43 -19.75
C LYS A 636 -21.97 9.51 -20.54
N ASP A 637 -21.71 9.25 -21.80
CA ASP A 637 -21.14 10.20 -22.78
C ASP A 637 -22.03 11.40 -23.03
N SER A 638 -23.30 11.26 -22.70
CA SER A 638 -24.31 12.28 -22.87
C SER A 638 -25.18 12.39 -21.64
N VAL A 639 -25.44 13.59 -21.21
CA VAL A 639 -26.50 13.89 -20.27
C VAL A 639 -27.80 14.00 -21.06
N LYS A 640 -28.73 13.11 -20.81
CA LYS A 640 -30.05 13.06 -21.48
C LYS A 640 -31.09 13.75 -20.62
N ASP A 641 -32.20 14.14 -21.27
CA ASP A 641 -33.34 14.76 -20.61
C ASP A 641 -32.97 16.07 -19.89
N VAL A 642 -32.17 16.91 -20.51
CA VAL A 642 -31.81 18.24 -19.98
C VAL A 642 -32.94 19.28 -20.10
N ALA A 643 -34.08 18.91 -20.64
CA ALA A 643 -35.22 19.80 -20.75
C ALA A 643 -35.67 20.29 -19.36
N GLY A 644 -35.71 21.61 -19.19
CA GLY A 644 -36.04 22.25 -17.90
C GLY A 644 -34.87 22.44 -16.93
N ILE A 645 -33.66 22.06 -17.30
CA ILE A 645 -32.43 22.39 -16.57
C ILE A 645 -31.96 23.78 -17.05
N SER A 646 -31.51 24.61 -16.11
CA SER A 646 -31.22 26.01 -16.40
C SER A 646 -29.88 26.21 -17.13
N THR A 647 -28.87 25.44 -16.79
CA THR A 647 -27.51 25.58 -17.36
C THR A 647 -26.85 24.24 -17.62
N VAL A 648 -25.81 24.23 -18.47
CA VAL A 648 -24.97 23.04 -18.66
C VAL A 648 -24.28 22.64 -17.33
N GLU A 649 -23.90 23.62 -16.54
CA GLU A 649 -23.31 23.38 -15.22
C GLU A 649 -24.26 22.55 -14.33
N ASP A 650 -25.54 22.92 -14.26
CA ASP A 650 -26.53 22.18 -13.46
C ASP A 650 -26.80 20.78 -14.00
N ALA A 651 -26.79 20.62 -15.33
CA ALA A 651 -26.92 19.31 -15.96
C ALA A 651 -25.75 18.38 -15.59
N VAL A 652 -24.54 18.91 -15.57
CA VAL A 652 -23.32 18.17 -15.22
C VAL A 652 -23.28 17.85 -13.73
N LYS A 653 -23.67 18.77 -12.86
CA LYS A 653 -23.75 18.54 -11.41
C LYS A 653 -24.60 17.33 -11.04
N ASN A 654 -25.69 17.12 -11.78
CA ASN A 654 -26.59 16.00 -11.54
C ASN A 654 -26.14 14.67 -12.14
N ALA A 655 -25.26 14.69 -13.14
CA ALA A 655 -24.89 13.52 -13.93
C ALA A 655 -23.47 12.99 -13.64
N VAL A 656 -22.63 13.79 -12.99
CA VAL A 656 -21.22 13.46 -12.79
C VAL A 656 -20.98 12.97 -11.37
N LYS A 657 -20.38 11.81 -11.25
CA LYS A 657 -19.82 11.29 -10.00
C LYS A 657 -18.30 11.29 -10.08
N PHE A 658 -17.68 11.84 -9.07
CA PHE A 658 -16.24 11.92 -8.95
C PHE A 658 -15.76 11.01 -7.84
N VAL A 659 -14.80 10.13 -8.13
CA VAL A 659 -14.14 9.27 -7.15
C VAL A 659 -12.73 9.78 -6.91
N TYR A 660 -12.47 10.24 -5.69
CA TYR A 660 -11.16 10.69 -5.26
C TYR A 660 -10.80 10.01 -3.94
N ALA A 661 -9.61 9.44 -3.85
CA ALA A 661 -9.15 8.72 -2.65
C ALA A 661 -10.17 7.69 -2.14
N ASP A 662 -10.75 6.89 -3.05
CA ASP A 662 -11.78 5.88 -2.77
C ASP A 662 -13.11 6.42 -2.20
N LYS A 663 -13.30 7.73 -2.19
CA LYS A 663 -14.58 8.37 -1.84
C LYS A 663 -15.29 8.87 -3.10
N THR A 664 -16.59 8.65 -3.16
CA THR A 664 -17.44 9.20 -4.22
C THR A 664 -17.98 10.55 -3.78
N TYR A 665 -17.72 11.56 -4.58
CA TYR A 665 -18.27 12.90 -4.41
C TYR A 665 -19.33 13.12 -5.50
N SER A 666 -20.45 13.71 -5.13
CA SER A 666 -21.42 14.25 -6.09
C SER A 666 -21.12 15.72 -6.30
N ALA A 667 -21.29 16.21 -7.53
CA ALA A 667 -21.20 17.62 -7.83
C ALA A 667 -22.46 18.39 -7.37
N ASP A 668 -22.98 18.08 -6.18
CA ASP A 668 -24.14 18.75 -5.62
C ASP A 668 -23.80 20.21 -5.29
N ALA A 669 -24.72 21.10 -5.55
CA ALA A 669 -24.62 22.55 -5.28
C ALA A 669 -24.32 22.89 -3.78
N ASN A 670 -24.56 21.93 -2.88
CA ASN A 670 -24.29 22.07 -1.45
C ASN A 670 -22.96 21.44 -1.01
N ASP A 671 -22.29 20.69 -1.89
CA ASP A 671 -20.98 20.12 -1.59
C ASP A 671 -19.88 21.07 -2.04
N LYS A 672 -19.42 21.93 -1.13
CA LYS A 672 -18.35 22.90 -1.37
C LYS A 672 -17.02 22.29 -1.73
N THR A 673 -16.90 20.96 -1.67
CA THR A 673 -15.65 20.24 -1.95
C THR A 673 -15.43 19.96 -3.42
N LEU A 674 -16.46 20.11 -4.27
CA LEU A 674 -16.39 19.86 -5.71
C LEU A 674 -17.05 21.01 -6.48
N VAL A 675 -16.24 21.85 -7.11
CA VAL A 675 -16.71 22.99 -7.90
C VAL A 675 -16.37 22.77 -9.37
N ILE A 676 -17.36 22.89 -10.27
CA ILE A 676 -17.15 22.84 -11.72
C ILE A 676 -16.55 24.18 -12.18
N VAL A 677 -15.36 24.12 -12.78
CA VAL A 677 -14.64 25.28 -13.30
C VAL A 677 -14.90 25.49 -14.79
N SER A 678 -15.05 24.40 -15.53
CA SER A 678 -15.42 24.47 -16.95
C SER A 678 -16.02 23.17 -17.45
N VAL A 679 -16.87 23.25 -18.47
CA VAL A 679 -17.41 22.15 -19.24
C VAL A 679 -17.12 22.38 -20.70
N GLU A 680 -16.62 21.37 -21.41
CA GLU A 680 -16.45 21.38 -22.85
C GLU A 680 -17.26 20.25 -23.47
N GLY A 681 -18.01 20.55 -24.53
CA GLY A 681 -18.88 19.59 -25.16
C GLY A 681 -19.69 20.18 -26.32
N ILE A 682 -20.79 19.52 -26.64
CA ILE A 682 -21.73 19.97 -27.68
C ILE A 682 -23.16 19.56 -27.30
N THR A 683 -24.12 20.42 -27.58
CA THR A 683 -25.54 20.15 -27.44
C THR A 683 -26.05 19.34 -28.67
N ASN A 684 -27.15 18.61 -28.53
CA ASN A 684 -27.72 17.88 -29.65
C ASN A 684 -28.26 18.77 -30.78
N ASP A 685 -28.51 20.06 -30.51
CA ASP A 685 -28.84 21.10 -31.50
C ASP A 685 -27.59 21.76 -32.13
N GLY A 686 -26.38 21.29 -31.79
CA GLY A 686 -25.14 21.67 -32.45
C GLY A 686 -24.42 22.87 -31.85
N LYS A 687 -24.85 23.41 -30.69
CA LYS A 687 -24.15 24.48 -30.02
C LYS A 687 -22.93 23.93 -29.27
N LYS A 688 -21.78 24.60 -29.43
CA LYS A 688 -20.54 24.25 -28.77
C LYS A 688 -20.54 24.75 -27.33
N ILE A 689 -20.26 23.87 -26.38
CA ILE A 689 -20.09 24.17 -24.97
C ILE A 689 -18.60 24.41 -24.73
N THR A 690 -18.27 25.52 -24.07
CA THR A 690 -16.89 25.95 -23.76
C THR A 690 -16.80 26.44 -22.32
N LYS A 691 -15.59 26.64 -21.83
CA LYS A 691 -15.34 27.22 -20.50
C LYS A 691 -15.98 28.63 -20.30
N ASP A 692 -16.29 29.34 -21.38
CA ASP A 692 -16.80 30.70 -21.31
C ASP A 692 -18.33 30.78 -21.35
N ASN A 693 -19.03 29.67 -21.69
CA ASN A 693 -20.48 29.67 -21.89
C ASN A 693 -21.24 28.52 -21.22
N PHE A 694 -20.57 27.65 -20.49
CA PHE A 694 -21.23 26.50 -19.83
C PHE A 694 -22.22 26.89 -18.71
N THR A 695 -22.14 28.13 -18.24
CA THR A 695 -23.08 28.72 -17.26
C THR A 695 -24.21 29.50 -17.93
N ASP A 696 -24.18 29.66 -19.25
CA ASP A 696 -25.18 30.46 -19.96
C ASP A 696 -26.44 29.61 -20.22
N ALA A 697 -27.60 30.12 -19.81
CA ALA A 697 -28.88 29.45 -19.99
C ALA A 697 -29.25 29.26 -21.48
N ASP A 698 -28.81 30.16 -22.37
CA ASP A 698 -29.12 30.12 -23.81
C ASP A 698 -28.46 28.95 -24.53
N ILE A 699 -27.40 28.36 -23.97
CA ILE A 699 -26.71 27.22 -24.57
C ILE A 699 -27.59 25.98 -24.55
N ILE A 700 -28.33 25.76 -23.47
CA ILE A 700 -29.11 24.57 -23.23
C ILE A 700 -30.62 24.77 -23.54
N ALA A 701 -31.06 25.99 -23.79
CA ALA A 701 -32.49 26.36 -23.87
C ALA A 701 -33.32 25.52 -24.84
N ASN A 702 -32.73 25.01 -25.92
CA ASN A 702 -33.41 24.16 -26.94
C ASN A 702 -32.80 22.75 -27.01
N ALA A 703 -31.89 22.41 -26.11
CA ALA A 703 -31.26 21.11 -26.10
C ALA A 703 -32.11 20.10 -25.32
N THR A 704 -32.16 18.87 -25.81
CA THR A 704 -32.69 17.72 -25.09
C THR A 704 -31.55 16.88 -24.48
N ASP A 705 -30.40 16.90 -25.13
CA ASP A 705 -29.23 16.12 -24.72
C ASP A 705 -27.96 16.97 -24.91
N ILE A 706 -26.96 16.71 -24.05
CA ILE A 706 -25.63 17.26 -24.21
C ILE A 706 -24.59 16.14 -24.21
N THR A 707 -23.59 16.24 -25.05
CA THR A 707 -22.41 15.39 -25.07
C THR A 707 -21.26 16.14 -24.42
N ILE A 708 -20.65 15.54 -23.41
CA ILE A 708 -19.56 16.15 -22.66
C ILE A 708 -18.25 15.52 -23.10
N ASN A 709 -17.32 16.36 -23.53
CA ASN A 709 -15.98 15.94 -23.92
C ASN A 709 -14.99 16.06 -22.76
N LYS A 710 -15.16 17.10 -21.92
CA LYS A 710 -14.26 17.39 -20.82
C LYS A 710 -14.97 18.19 -19.73
N VAL A 711 -14.69 17.90 -18.49
CA VAL A 711 -15.09 18.70 -17.32
C VAL A 711 -13.86 18.99 -16.48
N THR A 712 -13.69 20.24 -16.06
CA THR A 712 -12.64 20.62 -15.13
C THR A 712 -13.28 20.98 -13.79
N PHE A 713 -12.77 20.39 -12.71
CA PHE A 713 -13.24 20.62 -11.36
C PHE A 713 -12.16 21.22 -10.50
N THR A 714 -12.58 21.93 -9.47
CA THR A 714 -11.76 22.21 -8.32
C THR A 714 -12.20 21.30 -7.18
N VAL A 715 -11.27 20.54 -6.62
CA VAL A 715 -11.49 19.63 -5.49
C VAL A 715 -10.72 20.16 -4.28
N GLY A 716 -11.36 20.26 -3.13
CA GLY A 716 -10.73 20.67 -1.89
C GLY A 716 -11.73 21.32 -0.93
N ASP A 717 -11.32 21.49 0.33
CA ASP A 717 -12.05 22.33 1.27
C ASP A 717 -11.76 23.83 1.01
N ASP A 718 -12.41 24.71 1.78
CA ASP A 718 -12.26 26.18 1.65
C ASP A 718 -10.79 26.68 1.72
N SER A 719 -9.84 25.84 2.07
CA SER A 719 -8.43 26.18 2.26
C SER A 719 -7.47 25.59 1.22
N THR A 720 -7.89 24.56 0.47
CA THR A 720 -7.04 23.91 -0.54
C THR A 720 -7.87 23.36 -1.69
N SER A 721 -7.55 23.74 -2.93
CA SER A 721 -8.25 23.23 -4.11
C SER A 721 -7.29 22.86 -5.24
N VAL A 722 -7.60 21.82 -6.00
CA VAL A 722 -6.86 21.32 -7.15
C VAL A 722 -7.77 21.24 -8.35
N ASN A 723 -7.32 21.71 -9.51
CA ASN A 723 -8.06 21.56 -10.76
C ASN A 723 -7.87 20.15 -11.31
N VAL A 724 -8.96 19.42 -11.51
CA VAL A 724 -8.97 18.08 -12.07
C VAL A 724 -9.76 18.08 -13.37
N GLU A 725 -9.14 17.59 -14.43
CA GLU A 725 -9.78 17.46 -15.73
C GLU A 725 -10.31 16.05 -15.93
N ALA A 726 -11.48 15.93 -16.50
CA ALA A 726 -12.11 14.65 -16.76
C ALA A 726 -12.77 14.60 -18.13
N SER A 727 -12.64 13.48 -18.78
CA SER A 727 -13.29 13.17 -20.04
C SER A 727 -14.21 11.95 -19.90
N PRO A 728 -15.31 11.86 -20.67
CA PRO A 728 -16.18 10.70 -20.65
C PRO A 728 -15.43 9.41 -20.99
N SER A 729 -15.76 8.32 -20.32
CA SER A 729 -15.06 7.03 -20.44
C SER A 729 -15.49 6.20 -21.66
N ASN A 730 -15.69 6.78 -22.83
CA ASN A 730 -16.10 6.05 -24.03
C ASN A 730 -14.98 5.73 -25.02
N SER A 731 -13.78 5.99 -24.67
CA SER A 731 -12.66 5.45 -25.41
C SER A 731 -11.91 4.47 -24.51
N ASN A 732 -11.57 3.30 -25.01
CA ASN A 732 -10.66 2.32 -24.44
C ASN A 732 -9.24 2.88 -24.24
N THR A 733 -9.10 4.15 -23.95
CA THR A 733 -7.89 4.85 -23.58
C THR A 733 -8.02 5.30 -22.14
N CYS A 734 -7.38 4.56 -21.28
CA CYS A 734 -6.98 5.00 -19.98
C CYS A 734 -6.10 6.25 -20.17
N LEU A 735 -6.67 7.44 -20.02
CA LEU A 735 -5.85 8.65 -19.89
C LEU A 735 -5.24 8.63 -18.48
N LEU A 736 -4.09 7.97 -18.39
CA LEU A 736 -3.12 8.33 -17.37
C LEU A 736 -2.77 9.82 -17.66
N TYR A 737 -3.12 10.68 -16.74
CA TYR A 737 -2.54 12.01 -16.72
C TYR A 737 -1.08 11.87 -16.32
N THR A 738 -0.24 11.70 -17.30
CA THR A 738 1.16 12.09 -17.17
C THR A 738 1.18 13.61 -17.28
N SER A 739 1.83 14.28 -16.33
CA SER A 739 2.24 15.68 -16.47
C SER A 739 2.71 15.95 -17.90
N PRO A 740 2.49 17.16 -18.47
CA PRO A 740 2.80 17.43 -19.84
C PRO A 740 4.26 17.05 -20.13
N SER A 741 4.42 16.04 -20.97
CA SER A 741 5.69 15.73 -21.62
C SER A 741 6.15 16.99 -22.34
N PRO A 742 7.40 17.44 -22.21
CA PRO A 742 7.92 18.45 -23.08
C PRO A 742 7.91 17.84 -24.50
N ARG A 743 7.16 18.49 -25.38
CA ARG A 743 7.23 18.18 -26.81
C ARG A 743 8.59 18.56 -27.33
N ASP A 744 9.11 17.62 -28.07
CA ASP A 744 10.17 17.76 -29.04
C ASP A 744 10.04 19.03 -29.88
N CYS A 745 11.13 19.72 -29.97
CA CYS A 745 11.59 20.35 -31.20
C CYS A 745 12.98 19.79 -31.50
#